data_e45080e43322c461cb8ee9710cd53e76
#
_entry.id   e45080e43322c461cb8ee9710cd53e76
#
_cell.length_a   1.000
_cell.length_b   1.000
_cell.length_c   1.000
_cell.angle_alpha   90.00
_cell.angle_beta   90.00
_cell.angle_gamma   90.00
#
_symmetry.space_group_name_H-M   'P 1'
#
loop_
_entity.id
_entity.type
_entity.pdbx_description
1 polymer ?
#
loop_
_entity_poly.entity_id
_entity_poly.type
_entity_poly.pdbx_seq_one_letter_code
_entity_poly.pdbx_strand_id
1 'polypeptide(L)'
;MHLVIIEAPGKLKKLRSLLPSIRPDVTWQVEATAGHIRDLPVHGQDPQMLTVGXXQDFKPHYQIXSGKEXTVARLKXLXQKAVEIYVASDPDREGESIGWHILQAAGIKNYKRVAFKEITKXCISAXLSSPRRLDLPKVASQECRRVIDRLVGYLVTPELRRVMGRPTTAGRVQSVAVYLVVLREREIRAFTAIKHFGVELAFVSPSDGRTWTAEWDPVPVFASKEFPYVQDRQLAELVGAIRNVIVETCIDGEETDMPPAPFISSSLQMAAGNALKWSPDKTMKVAQRLYEQGLITYHRTDNPNISKDSMPDIRAVAKALGLKCVEQQRMFKADQDAQEGHPAITPTDWMAATAGETADEQALYQLIRVRALASQIEAAVYAVRTITLLGVGPDKKPLRFGAKGKLLNVPGWRKLLQGDDAEEQKNETPSNPIPALEPGQILKVYSGEVLEKKTTPPKRFTDASLVGEMKRRGIGRPSSYASIVKNIIDKGLVQMKGRSLIPGELGEATIALLEHNFSFLSLDFTRNLEVALDRIANSEDTYMNVVQQFYQLLQSELQTLRAHPSAQGDPRASSTASAPTAPASDFLCGKCGLPLVHRKKAGKGGFDFWGCSGYRTTGCKVGYPTRNGQPDFDNPRGL
;
A
#
# COMPACT_ATOMS: atom_id res chain seq x y z
N MET A 1 -32.75 21.86 -22.73
CA MET A 1 -32.45 20.72 -21.85
C MET A 1 -31.19 21.01 -21.04
N HIS A 2 -31.04 20.33 -19.92
CA HIS A 2 -29.83 20.37 -19.11
C HIS A 2 -28.97 19.18 -19.45
N LEU A 3 -27.71 19.42 -19.81
CA LEU A 3 -26.78 18.37 -20.21
C LEU A 3 -25.84 18.03 -19.03
N VAL A 4 -25.76 16.76 -18.71
CA VAL A 4 -24.82 16.25 -17.69
C VAL A 4 -23.82 15.34 -18.39
N ILE A 5 -22.54 15.68 -18.30
CA ILE A 5 -21.47 14.91 -18.93
C ILE A 5 -20.70 14.18 -17.84
N ILE A 6 -20.68 12.85 -17.93
CA ILE A 6 -19.98 11.97 -16.98
C ILE A 6 -18.92 11.17 -17.71
N GLU A 7 -18.02 10.54 -16.96
CA GLU A 7 -16.98 9.74 -17.60
C GLU A 7 -17.36 8.25 -17.73
N ALA A 8 -18.07 7.69 -16.78
CA ALA A 8 -18.32 6.25 -16.74
C ALA A 8 -19.75 5.91 -17.16
N PRO A 9 -19.92 5.07 -18.21
CA PRO A 9 -21.29 4.68 -18.63
C PRO A 9 -22.07 3.95 -17.54
N GLY A 10 -21.40 3.30 -16.58
CA GLY A 10 -22.07 2.60 -15.49
C GLY A 10 -22.93 3.48 -14.60
N LYS A 11 -22.72 4.81 -14.62
CA LYS A 11 -23.53 5.75 -13.85
C LYS A 11 -24.82 6.17 -14.58
N LEU A 12 -24.96 5.89 -15.88
CA LEU A 12 -26.06 6.42 -16.68
C LEU A 12 -27.41 6.02 -16.12
N LYS A 13 -27.61 4.73 -15.82
CA LYS A 13 -28.90 4.22 -15.34
C LYS A 13 -29.33 4.93 -14.07
N LYS A 14 -28.43 5.04 -13.10
CA LYS A 14 -28.75 5.64 -11.81
C LYS A 14 -29.04 7.14 -11.94
N LEU A 15 -28.20 7.86 -12.70
CA LEU A 15 -28.38 9.30 -12.88
C LEU A 15 -29.65 9.62 -13.65
N ARG A 16 -29.97 8.83 -14.70
CA ARG A 16 -31.18 9.04 -15.48
C ARG A 16 -32.44 8.83 -14.64
N SER A 17 -32.35 7.97 -13.61
CA SER A 17 -33.43 7.78 -12.64
C SER A 17 -33.51 8.92 -11.62
N LEU A 18 -32.37 9.35 -11.07
CA LEU A 18 -32.35 10.29 -9.95
C LEU A 18 -32.59 11.75 -10.37
N LEU A 19 -32.04 12.17 -11.50
CA LEU A 19 -32.12 13.59 -11.90
C LEU A 19 -33.54 14.09 -12.09
N PRO A 20 -34.43 13.34 -12.79
CA PRO A 20 -35.81 13.81 -12.88
C PRO A 20 -36.54 13.82 -11.52
N SER A 21 -36.16 12.96 -10.59
CA SER A 21 -36.77 12.97 -9.26
C SER A 21 -36.35 14.18 -8.44
N ILE A 22 -35.16 14.75 -8.75
CA ILE A 22 -34.65 15.95 -8.05
C ILE A 22 -35.25 17.24 -8.65
N ARG A 23 -35.24 17.33 -10.00
CA ARG A 23 -35.74 18.48 -10.71
C ARG A 23 -36.68 17.99 -11.84
N PRO A 24 -37.95 17.71 -11.51
CA PRO A 24 -38.89 17.22 -12.54
C PRO A 24 -39.29 18.28 -13.56
N ASP A 25 -39.01 19.55 -13.27
CA ASP A 25 -39.29 20.67 -14.18
C ASP A 25 -38.26 20.80 -15.30
N VAL A 26 -37.21 20.00 -15.27
CA VAL A 26 -36.09 20.10 -16.21
C VAL A 26 -36.05 18.85 -17.11
N THR A 27 -35.76 19.06 -18.40
CA THR A 27 -35.44 17.97 -19.30
C THR A 27 -33.94 17.67 -19.21
N TRP A 28 -33.60 16.46 -18.83
CA TRP A 28 -32.21 16.05 -18.60
C TRP A 28 -31.69 15.18 -19.75
N GLN A 29 -30.45 15.46 -20.15
CA GLN A 29 -29.70 14.60 -21.08
C GLN A 29 -28.38 14.24 -20.40
N VAL A 30 -28.12 12.94 -20.22
CA VAL A 30 -26.90 12.47 -19.58
C VAL A 30 -26.06 11.73 -20.63
N GLU A 31 -24.81 12.15 -20.80
CA GLU A 31 -23.89 11.58 -21.76
C GLU A 31 -22.62 11.13 -21.08
N ALA A 32 -22.14 9.93 -21.42
CA ALA A 32 -20.91 9.38 -20.88
C ALA A 32 -19.81 9.39 -21.93
N THR A 33 -18.61 9.83 -21.53
CA THR A 33 -17.46 9.84 -22.44
C THR A 33 -16.71 8.50 -22.46
N ALA A 34 -16.98 7.63 -21.50
CA ALA A 34 -16.28 6.36 -21.34
C ALA A 34 -14.77 6.59 -21.15
N GLY A 35 -14.43 7.46 -20.19
CA GLY A 35 -13.05 7.77 -19.84
C GLY A 35 -12.53 9.02 -20.55
N HIS A 36 -11.23 9.06 -20.76
CA HIS A 36 -10.58 10.19 -21.44
C HIS A 36 -10.98 10.27 -22.89
N ILE A 37 -11.22 11.49 -23.39
CA ILE A 37 -11.52 11.70 -24.79
C ILE A 37 -10.31 12.21 -25.58
N ARG A 38 -9.28 12.70 -24.88
CA ARG A 38 -8.02 13.06 -25.54
C ARG A 38 -6.85 12.81 -24.61
N ASP A 39 -5.68 12.62 -25.18
CA ASP A 39 -4.47 12.30 -24.44
C ASP A 39 -3.28 12.65 -25.30
N LEU A 40 -2.09 12.45 -24.75
CA LEU A 40 -0.85 12.57 -25.52
C LEU A 40 -0.81 11.45 -26.56
N PRO A 41 -0.29 11.73 -27.78
CA PRO A 41 -0.20 10.69 -28.80
C PRO A 41 0.65 9.49 -28.34
N VAL A 42 0.19 8.29 -28.67
CA VAL A 42 0.94 7.08 -28.34
C VAL A 42 2.15 6.93 -29.26
N HIS A 43 1.99 7.28 -30.52
CA HIS A 43 3.04 7.15 -31.53
C HIS A 43 3.32 8.52 -32.12
N GLY A 44 4.45 9.09 -31.78
CA GLY A 44 4.95 10.30 -32.38
C GLY A 44 6.27 10.01 -33.04
N GLN A 45 6.60 10.73 -34.10
CA GLN A 45 7.90 10.60 -34.75
C GLN A 45 9.02 11.13 -33.86
N ASP A 46 8.69 12.08 -32.99
CA ASP A 46 9.61 12.61 -31.99
C ASP A 46 8.83 12.85 -30.71
N PRO A 47 8.68 11.82 -29.90
CA PRO A 47 7.90 11.95 -28.66
C PRO A 47 8.43 13.02 -27.71
N GLN A 48 9.74 13.25 -27.73
CA GLN A 48 10.36 14.23 -26.85
C GLN A 48 9.88 15.65 -27.15
N MET A 49 9.81 15.98 -28.42
CA MET A 49 9.53 17.34 -28.84
C MET A 49 8.06 17.58 -29.12
N LEU A 50 7.40 16.60 -29.75
CA LEU A 50 6.04 16.81 -30.27
C LEU A 50 4.95 16.60 -29.24
N THR A 51 5.18 15.70 -28.27
CA THR A 51 4.10 15.35 -27.36
C THR A 51 4.17 16.05 -26.01
N VAL A 52 5.38 16.37 -25.51
CA VAL A 52 5.50 17.02 -24.19
C VAL A 52 6.14 18.40 -24.27
N GLY A 53 6.53 18.87 -25.49
CA GLY A 53 7.03 20.21 -25.69
C GLY A 53 8.35 20.53 -25.00
N UNK A 54 9.08 19.75 -25.16
CA UNK A 54 10.32 19.86 -24.51
C UNK A 54 11.02 21.12 -24.76
N UNK A 55 10.72 21.61 -25.74
CA UNK A 55 11.33 22.79 -26.16
C UNK A 55 10.39 23.93 -26.22
N GLN A 56 9.21 23.65 -25.98
CA GLN A 56 8.10 24.61 -26.11
C GLN A 56 7.45 24.86 -24.75
N ASP A 57 8.26 25.13 -23.76
CA ASP A 57 7.80 25.40 -22.38
C ASP A 57 6.99 24.24 -21.81
N PHE A 58 7.32 23.03 -22.20
CA PHE A 58 6.65 21.80 -21.74
C PHE A 58 5.14 21.84 -21.94
N LYS A 59 4.69 22.49 -23.00
CA LYS A 59 3.26 22.52 -23.33
C LYS A 59 2.88 21.20 -24.02
N PRO A 60 2.02 20.39 -23.40
CA PRO A 60 1.66 19.11 -24.01
C PRO A 60 0.84 19.29 -25.28
N HIS A 61 1.03 18.38 -26.24
CA HIS A 61 0.29 18.36 -27.49
C HIS A 61 -0.71 17.22 -27.45
N TYR A 62 -1.95 17.53 -27.09
CA TYR A 62 -3.01 16.53 -26.94
C TYR A 62 -3.69 16.26 -28.27
N GLN A 63 -4.18 15.01 -28.43
CA GLN A 63 -5.05 14.65 -29.56
C GLN A 63 -6.22 13.83 -29.05
N ILE A 64 -7.31 13.85 -29.80
CA ILE A 64 -8.49 13.06 -29.49
C ILE A 64 -8.14 11.58 -29.62
N UNK A 65 -8.40 10.90 -28.51
CA UNK A 65 -8.16 9.58 -28.49
C UNK A 65 -8.89 8.96 -29.58
N SER A 66 -8.29 7.84 -30.25
CA SER A 66 -8.90 7.12 -31.34
C SER A 66 -10.19 6.46 -30.88
N GLY A 67 -11.24 6.61 -31.67
CA GLY A 67 -12.56 6.10 -31.32
C GLY A 67 -13.41 7.05 -30.51
N LYS A 68 -12.89 8.23 -30.16
CA LYS A 68 -13.65 9.21 -29.38
C LYS A 68 -14.15 10.37 -30.22
N GLU A 69 -13.86 10.40 -31.50
CA GLU A 69 -14.30 11.47 -32.41
C GLU A 69 -15.83 11.59 -32.46
N UNK A 70 -16.42 10.69 -32.38
CA UNK A 70 -17.80 10.59 -32.35
C UNK A 70 -18.40 11.17 -31.13
N THR A 71 -17.76 10.76 -30.11
CA THR A 71 -18.20 11.29 -28.82
C THR A 71 -18.07 12.81 -28.77
N VAL A 72 -16.93 13.33 -29.18
CA VAL A 72 -16.70 14.77 -29.19
C VAL A 72 -17.70 15.49 -30.11
N ALA A 73 -17.95 14.95 -31.29
CA ALA A 73 -18.91 15.54 -32.21
C ALA A 73 -20.33 15.56 -31.62
N ARG A 74 -20.72 14.49 -30.96
CA ARG A 74 -22.02 14.43 -30.29
C ARG A 74 -22.13 15.45 -29.15
N LEU A 75 -21.08 15.62 -28.38
CA LEU A 75 -21.08 16.63 -27.32
C LEU A 75 -21.17 18.04 -27.88
N LYS A 76 -20.53 18.35 -28.96
CA LYS A 76 -20.65 19.64 -29.62
C LYS A 76 -22.07 19.95 -30.08
N UNK A 77 -22.57 19.00 -30.36
CA UNK A 77 -23.89 19.12 -30.76
C UNK A 77 -24.78 19.44 -29.68
N LEU A 78 -24.68 18.66 -28.76
CA LEU A 78 -25.48 18.87 -27.56
C LEU A 78 -25.18 20.19 -26.82
N UNK A 79 -24.10 20.44 -26.80
CA UNK A 79 -23.67 21.59 -26.20
C UNK A 79 -24.42 22.78 -26.69
N GLN A 80 -24.82 22.84 -28.03
CA GLN A 80 -25.53 23.98 -28.62
C GLN A 80 -27.01 24.04 -28.19
N LYS A 81 -27.59 22.90 -27.89
CA LYS A 81 -28.98 22.81 -27.49
C LYS A 81 -29.19 22.95 -25.99
N ALA A 82 -28.12 22.90 -25.20
CA ALA A 82 -28.22 22.86 -23.75
C ALA A 82 -28.40 24.26 -23.15
N VAL A 83 -29.35 24.39 -22.22
CA VAL A 83 -29.52 25.59 -21.41
C VAL A 83 -28.47 25.65 -20.31
N GLU A 84 -28.16 24.50 -19.71
CA GLU A 84 -27.12 24.35 -18.70
C GLU A 84 -26.28 23.13 -19.03
N ILE A 85 -24.98 23.24 -18.75
CA ILE A 85 -24.04 22.13 -18.93
C ILE A 85 -23.36 21.85 -17.60
N TYR A 86 -23.52 20.62 -17.13
CA TYR A 86 -22.87 20.13 -15.91
C TYR A 86 -21.75 19.15 -16.31
N VAL A 87 -20.53 19.40 -15.83
CA VAL A 87 -19.41 18.49 -15.97
C VAL A 87 -19.33 17.70 -14.67
N ALA A 88 -19.67 16.42 -14.74
CA ALA A 88 -19.86 15.56 -13.57
C ALA A 88 -18.94 14.35 -13.58
N SER A 89 -17.69 14.54 -14.05
CA SER A 89 -16.66 13.51 -13.97
C SER A 89 -16.32 13.23 -12.49
N ASP A 90 -15.60 12.14 -12.25
CA ASP A 90 -15.36 11.65 -10.88
C ASP A 90 -14.70 12.70 -10.00
N PRO A 91 -14.88 12.57 -8.67
CA PRO A 91 -14.38 13.58 -7.72
C PRO A 91 -12.92 13.33 -7.32
N ASP A 92 -12.00 13.31 -8.29
CA ASP A 92 -10.57 13.20 -8.04
C ASP A 92 -9.80 14.02 -9.09
N ARG A 93 -8.46 14.03 -8.99
CA ARG A 93 -7.62 14.81 -9.91
C ARG A 93 -7.80 14.34 -11.35
N GLU A 94 -7.91 13.03 -11.54
CA GLU A 94 -8.14 12.49 -12.88
C GLU A 94 -9.48 12.98 -13.43
N GLY A 95 -10.53 12.99 -12.59
CA GLY A 95 -11.84 13.51 -12.97
C GLY A 95 -11.81 14.99 -13.32
N GLU A 96 -11.03 15.79 -12.58
CA GLU A 96 -10.84 17.20 -12.94
C GLU A 96 -10.17 17.33 -14.31
N SER A 97 -9.15 16.51 -14.55
CA SER A 97 -8.44 16.51 -15.82
C SER A 97 -9.34 16.09 -16.98
N ILE A 98 -10.13 15.02 -16.77
CA ILE A 98 -11.09 14.57 -17.79
C ILE A 98 -12.08 15.69 -18.10
N GLY A 99 -12.60 16.35 -17.07
CA GLY A 99 -13.51 17.49 -17.27
C GLY A 99 -12.88 18.61 -18.08
N TRP A 100 -11.63 18.95 -17.76
CA TRP A 100 -10.90 19.97 -18.49
C TRP A 100 -10.72 19.60 -19.98
N HIS A 101 -10.37 18.34 -20.26
CA HIS A 101 -10.23 17.89 -21.64
C HIS A 101 -11.56 17.93 -22.39
N ILE A 102 -12.66 17.60 -21.70
CA ILE A 102 -14.00 17.68 -22.31
C ILE A 102 -14.32 19.13 -22.71
N LEU A 103 -14.08 20.07 -21.79
CA LEU A 103 -14.36 21.47 -22.05
C LEU A 103 -13.56 21.99 -23.23
N GLN A 104 -12.28 21.64 -23.30
CA GLN A 104 -11.43 22.11 -24.39
C GLN A 104 -11.78 21.44 -25.71
N ALA A 105 -11.99 20.14 -25.73
CA ALA A 105 -12.26 19.41 -26.98
C ALA A 105 -13.61 19.79 -27.57
N ALA A 106 -14.62 20.01 -26.73
CA ALA A 106 -15.96 20.35 -27.20
C ALA A 106 -16.19 21.86 -27.31
N GLY A 107 -15.24 22.69 -26.90
CA GLY A 107 -15.36 24.15 -26.96
C GLY A 107 -16.39 24.70 -25.98
N ILE A 108 -16.52 24.13 -24.82
CA ILE A 108 -17.50 24.55 -23.82
C ILE A 108 -16.88 25.63 -22.94
N LYS A 109 -17.54 26.79 -22.88
CA LYS A 109 -17.07 27.93 -22.10
C LYS A 109 -17.89 28.15 -20.82
N ASN A 110 -19.22 27.97 -20.93
CA ASN A 110 -20.13 28.16 -19.80
C ASN A 110 -20.54 26.79 -19.27
N TYR A 111 -20.16 26.48 -18.06
CA TYR A 111 -20.40 25.17 -17.47
C TYR A 111 -20.48 25.27 -15.96
N LYS A 112 -21.00 24.20 -15.34
CA LYS A 112 -21.01 24.01 -13.91
C LYS A 112 -20.32 22.69 -13.59
N ARG A 113 -19.34 22.71 -12.71
CA ARG A 113 -18.65 21.51 -12.26
C ARG A 113 -19.36 20.95 -11.03
N VAL A 114 -19.73 19.67 -11.08
CA VAL A 114 -20.26 18.96 -9.93
C VAL A 114 -19.50 17.63 -9.78
N ALA A 115 -19.28 17.21 -8.56
CA ALA A 115 -18.54 15.98 -8.29
C ALA A 115 -19.26 15.25 -7.16
N PHE A 116 -19.65 14.02 -7.41
CA PHE A 116 -20.50 13.27 -6.47
C PHE A 116 -19.68 12.30 -5.66
N LYS A 117 -19.61 12.52 -4.35
CA LYS A 117 -18.97 11.59 -3.42
C LYS A 117 -19.72 10.27 -3.33
N GLU A 118 -20.98 10.28 -3.67
CA GLU A 118 -21.83 9.09 -3.77
C GLU A 118 -22.96 9.40 -4.75
N ILE A 119 -23.48 8.37 -5.40
CA ILE A 119 -24.52 8.55 -6.40
C ILE A 119 -25.89 8.31 -5.74
N THR A 120 -26.28 9.28 -4.92
CA THR A 120 -27.53 9.26 -4.17
C THR A 120 -28.27 10.58 -4.37
N LYS A 121 -29.57 10.56 -4.14
CA LYS A 121 -30.40 11.77 -4.27
C LYS A 121 -29.89 12.92 -3.40
N UNK A 122 -29.58 12.62 -2.43
CA UNK A 122 -29.06 13.56 -1.48
C UNK A 122 -27.84 14.24 -1.93
N CYS A 123 -26.94 13.44 -2.21
CA CYS A 123 -25.66 14.01 -2.65
C CYS A 123 -25.78 14.76 -3.97
N ILE A 124 -26.47 14.19 -4.93
CA ILE A 124 -26.66 14.83 -6.24
C ILE A 124 -27.40 16.15 -6.10
N SER A 125 -28.46 16.19 -5.32
CA SER A 125 -29.21 17.41 -5.09
C SER A 125 -28.32 18.51 -4.50
N ALA A 126 -27.54 18.16 -3.53
CA ALA A 126 -26.60 19.10 -2.93
C ALA A 126 -25.57 19.64 -3.93
N UNK A 127 -25.04 18.74 -4.59
CA UNK A 127 -24.09 19.08 -5.50
C UNK A 127 -24.62 19.92 -6.55
N LEU A 128 -25.84 19.75 -7.08
CA LEU A 128 -26.46 20.59 -8.12
C LEU A 128 -26.79 21.99 -7.61
N SER A 129 -27.11 22.10 -6.34
CA SER A 129 -27.42 23.40 -5.73
C SER A 129 -26.18 24.27 -5.49
N SER A 130 -25.00 23.66 -5.49
CA SER A 130 -23.76 24.36 -5.15
C SER A 130 -22.63 23.98 -6.13
N PRO A 131 -22.83 24.25 -7.44
CA PRO A 131 -21.80 23.93 -8.43
C PRO A 131 -20.60 24.86 -8.28
N ARG A 132 -19.49 24.44 -8.89
CA ARG A 132 -18.25 25.21 -8.87
C ARG A 132 -17.61 25.24 -10.24
N ARG A 133 -16.46 25.89 -10.35
CA ARG A 133 -15.60 25.82 -11.52
C ARG A 133 -14.64 24.65 -11.37
N LEU A 134 -13.99 24.26 -12.46
CA LEU A 134 -12.92 23.29 -12.40
C LEU A 134 -11.80 23.78 -11.48
N ASP A 135 -11.23 22.84 -10.74
CA ASP A 135 -10.08 23.11 -9.89
C ASP A 135 -8.82 23.00 -10.77
N LEU A 136 -8.38 24.14 -11.33
CA LEU A 136 -7.27 24.14 -12.27
C LEU A 136 -5.94 23.70 -11.67
N PRO A 137 -5.61 24.01 -10.40
CA PRO A 137 -4.42 23.41 -9.81
C PRO A 137 -4.44 21.88 -9.79
N LYS A 138 -5.59 21.26 -9.57
CA LYS A 138 -5.68 19.79 -9.66
C LYS A 138 -5.45 19.31 -11.09
N VAL A 139 -5.96 20.03 -12.09
CA VAL A 139 -5.70 19.73 -13.50
C VAL A 139 -4.20 19.82 -13.77
N ALA A 140 -3.55 20.88 -13.29
CA ALA A 140 -2.10 21.07 -13.48
C ALA A 140 -1.30 19.94 -12.84
N SER A 141 -1.69 19.49 -11.67
CA SER A 141 -1.04 18.38 -10.99
C SER A 141 -1.12 17.09 -11.82
N GLN A 142 -2.29 16.79 -12.34
CA GLN A 142 -2.50 15.59 -13.15
C GLN A 142 -1.75 15.69 -14.47
N GLU A 143 -1.74 16.88 -15.09
CA GLU A 143 -0.98 17.13 -16.31
C GLU A 143 0.51 16.93 -16.07
N CYS A 144 1.02 17.43 -14.94
CA CYS A 144 2.42 17.26 -14.57
C CYS A 144 2.77 15.78 -14.42
N ARG A 145 1.91 15.04 -13.73
CA ARG A 145 2.09 13.59 -13.57
C ARG A 145 2.17 12.90 -14.93
N ARG A 146 1.24 13.24 -15.83
CA ARG A 146 1.18 12.62 -17.14
C ARG A 146 2.43 12.91 -17.97
N VAL A 147 2.91 14.15 -17.92
CA VAL A 147 4.10 14.56 -18.67
C VAL A 147 5.36 13.89 -18.12
N ILE A 148 5.52 13.88 -16.80
CA ILE A 148 6.69 13.25 -16.17
C ILE A 148 6.72 11.75 -16.49
N ASP A 149 5.56 11.08 -16.41
CA ASP A 149 5.48 9.66 -16.75
C ASP A 149 5.86 9.43 -18.21
N ARG A 150 5.41 10.32 -19.11
CA ARG A 150 5.78 10.24 -20.53
C ARG A 150 7.29 10.44 -20.73
N LEU A 151 7.89 11.39 -20.01
CA LEU A 151 9.33 11.63 -20.11
C LEU A 151 10.12 10.37 -19.73
N VAL A 152 9.76 9.74 -18.62
CA VAL A 152 10.46 8.51 -18.22
C VAL A 152 10.22 7.40 -19.24
N GLY A 153 8.99 7.16 -19.61
CA GLY A 153 8.66 6.07 -20.53
C GLY A 153 9.32 6.21 -21.89
N TYR A 154 9.35 7.42 -22.45
CA TYR A 154 9.82 7.64 -23.82
C TYR A 154 11.30 7.96 -23.93
N LEU A 155 11.94 8.48 -22.86
CA LEU A 155 13.36 8.79 -22.89
C LEU A 155 14.21 7.67 -22.30
N VAL A 156 13.74 7.03 -21.24
CA VAL A 156 14.54 6.00 -20.55
C VAL A 156 14.36 4.63 -21.21
N THR A 157 13.14 4.27 -21.59
CA THR A 157 12.87 2.94 -22.16
C THR A 157 13.75 2.61 -23.37
N PRO A 158 13.84 3.52 -24.37
CA PRO A 158 14.70 3.18 -25.53
C PRO A 158 16.16 2.96 -25.15
N GLU A 159 16.69 3.74 -24.20
CA GLU A 159 18.07 3.57 -23.76
C GLU A 159 18.28 2.25 -23.00
N LEU A 160 17.29 1.85 -22.17
CA LEU A 160 17.36 0.54 -21.52
C LEU A 160 17.38 -0.58 -22.55
N ARG A 161 16.50 -0.50 -23.55
CA ARG A 161 16.43 -1.50 -24.62
C ARG A 161 17.72 -1.59 -25.40
N ARG A 162 18.33 -0.43 -25.68
CA ARG A 162 19.61 -0.39 -26.39
C ARG A 162 20.71 -1.08 -25.59
N VAL A 163 20.83 -0.74 -24.30
CA VAL A 163 21.89 -1.28 -23.43
C VAL A 163 21.67 -2.76 -23.16
N MET A 164 20.43 -3.15 -22.88
CA MET A 164 20.11 -4.53 -22.50
C MET A 164 19.91 -5.48 -23.68
N GLY A 165 19.54 -4.93 -24.85
CA GLY A 165 19.17 -5.75 -26.00
C GLY A 165 17.92 -6.58 -25.79
N ARG A 166 16.98 -6.10 -24.95
CA ARG A 166 15.79 -6.85 -24.54
C ARG A 166 14.58 -5.90 -24.50
N PRO A 167 13.36 -6.43 -24.68
CA PRO A 167 12.13 -5.59 -24.73
C PRO A 167 11.65 -5.22 -23.33
N THR A 168 12.45 -4.47 -22.60
CA THR A 168 12.06 -3.98 -21.27
C THR A 168 11.43 -2.60 -21.38
N THR A 169 10.84 -2.13 -20.27
CA THR A 169 10.27 -0.79 -20.17
C THR A 169 10.64 -0.16 -18.84
N ALA A 170 10.70 1.16 -18.83
CA ALA A 170 10.81 1.96 -17.62
C ALA A 170 9.52 2.74 -17.44
N GLY A 171 9.07 2.85 -16.20
CA GLY A 171 7.97 3.72 -15.82
C GLY A 171 8.30 4.37 -14.50
N ARG A 172 7.88 5.62 -14.31
CA ARG A 172 8.29 6.36 -13.12
C ARG A 172 7.87 5.66 -11.82
N VAL A 173 6.63 5.20 -11.75
CA VAL A 173 6.12 4.54 -10.54
C VAL A 173 6.19 3.02 -10.70
N GLN A 174 5.92 2.51 -11.89
CA GLN A 174 5.94 1.07 -12.15
C GLN A 174 7.30 0.47 -11.85
N SER A 175 8.38 1.13 -12.26
CA SER A 175 9.73 0.64 -11.98
C SER A 175 10.02 0.63 -10.48
N VAL A 176 9.51 1.61 -9.75
CA VAL A 176 9.68 1.64 -8.29
C VAL A 176 8.92 0.49 -7.64
N ALA A 177 7.73 0.14 -8.14
CA ALA A 177 7.00 -1.01 -7.63
C ALA A 177 7.77 -2.30 -7.87
N VAL A 178 8.37 -2.46 -9.05
CA VAL A 178 9.24 -3.61 -9.34
C VAL A 178 10.42 -3.62 -8.36
N TYR A 179 11.00 -2.45 -8.11
CA TYR A 179 12.12 -2.30 -7.18
C TYR A 179 11.77 -2.80 -5.77
N LEU A 180 10.57 -2.51 -5.29
CA LEU A 180 10.12 -3.02 -3.98
C LEU A 180 10.15 -4.55 -3.95
N VAL A 181 9.68 -5.18 -5.01
CA VAL A 181 9.67 -6.65 -5.10
C VAL A 181 11.11 -7.18 -5.17
N VAL A 182 11.97 -6.52 -5.95
CA VAL A 182 13.37 -6.90 -6.06
C VAL A 182 14.09 -6.77 -4.71
N LEU A 183 13.86 -5.66 -4.00
CA LEU A 183 14.47 -5.45 -2.68
C LEU A 183 14.04 -6.53 -1.70
N ARG A 184 12.75 -6.89 -1.70
CA ARG A 184 12.27 -7.95 -0.81
C ARG A 184 12.94 -9.29 -1.15
N GLU A 185 13.09 -9.60 -2.43
CA GLU A 185 13.74 -10.84 -2.84
C GLU A 185 15.22 -10.85 -2.46
N ARG A 186 15.89 -9.69 -2.58
CA ARG A 186 17.28 -9.58 -2.13
C ARG A 186 17.41 -9.84 -0.63
N GLU A 187 16.47 -9.30 0.17
CA GLU A 187 16.44 -9.57 1.61
C GLU A 187 16.28 -11.06 1.89
N ILE A 188 15.37 -11.71 1.16
CA ILE A 188 15.13 -13.15 1.33
C ILE A 188 16.37 -13.95 0.98
N ARG A 189 17.03 -13.63 -0.14
CA ARG A 189 18.23 -14.33 -0.58
C ARG A 189 19.40 -14.13 0.39
N ALA A 190 19.50 -12.96 1.00
CA ALA A 190 20.57 -12.64 1.94
C ALA A 190 20.30 -13.21 3.33
N PHE A 191 19.08 -13.66 3.60
CA PHE A 191 18.68 -14.11 4.93
C PHE A 191 19.32 -15.46 5.25
N THR A 192 19.93 -15.53 6.44
CA THR A 192 20.44 -16.78 7.01
C THR A 192 19.65 -17.09 8.26
N ALA A 193 18.98 -18.23 8.28
CA ALA A 193 18.17 -18.62 9.41
C ALA A 193 19.05 -18.94 10.62
N ILE A 194 18.60 -18.49 11.78
CA ILE A 194 19.24 -18.80 13.07
C ILE A 194 18.41 -19.89 13.72
N LYS A 195 19.02 -21.06 13.93
CA LYS A 195 18.40 -22.13 14.72
C LYS A 195 18.65 -21.83 16.20
N HIS A 196 17.61 -21.92 16.99
CA HIS A 196 17.74 -21.63 18.41
C HIS A 196 16.73 -22.46 19.18
N PHE A 197 16.78 -22.36 20.51
CA PHE A 197 15.95 -23.18 21.39
C PHE A 197 15.22 -22.31 22.38
N GLY A 198 13.94 -22.63 22.55
CA GLY A 198 13.14 -22.12 23.64
C GLY A 198 12.81 -23.25 24.61
N VAL A 199 12.23 -22.87 25.72
CA VAL A 199 11.75 -23.85 26.71
C VAL A 199 10.36 -23.43 27.13
N GLU A 200 9.45 -24.39 27.15
CA GLU A 200 8.09 -24.19 27.62
C GLU A 200 7.86 -25.12 28.82
N LEU A 201 7.50 -24.52 29.95
CA LEU A 201 7.12 -25.28 31.15
C LEU A 201 5.61 -25.40 31.21
N ALA A 202 5.12 -26.57 31.55
CA ALA A 202 3.70 -26.83 31.74
C ALA A 202 3.38 -27.00 33.21
N PHE A 203 2.22 -26.51 33.60
CA PHE A 203 1.72 -26.58 34.98
C PHE A 203 0.29 -27.07 34.94
N VAL A 204 -0.10 -27.78 35.98
CA VAL A 204 -1.48 -28.23 36.16
C VAL A 204 -2.07 -27.47 37.33
N SER A 205 -3.19 -26.79 37.09
CA SER A 205 -3.88 -26.05 38.14
C SER A 205 -4.58 -27.03 39.11
N PRO A 206 -4.28 -26.99 40.41
CA PRO A 206 -4.91 -27.93 41.36
C PRO A 206 -6.42 -27.76 41.45
N SER A 207 -6.93 -26.55 41.24
CA SER A 207 -8.36 -26.27 41.47
C SER A 207 -9.26 -26.85 40.39
N ASP A 208 -8.82 -26.88 39.10
CA ASP A 208 -9.67 -27.30 38.02
C ASP A 208 -9.02 -28.29 37.07
N GLY A 209 -7.76 -28.66 37.31
CA GLY A 209 -7.05 -29.61 36.46
C GLY A 209 -6.60 -29.08 35.10
N ARG A 210 -6.80 -27.80 34.81
CA ARG A 210 -6.40 -27.22 33.54
C ARG A 210 -4.88 -27.08 33.46
N THR A 211 -4.36 -27.25 32.26
CA THR A 211 -2.94 -27.09 31.98
C THR A 211 -2.68 -25.71 31.40
N TRP A 212 -1.64 -25.08 31.91
CA TRP A 212 -1.18 -23.79 31.37
C TRP A 212 0.33 -23.84 31.21
N THR A 213 0.87 -22.91 30.44
CA THR A 213 2.29 -22.94 30.07
C THR A 213 2.93 -21.59 30.28
N ALA A 214 4.27 -21.62 30.47
CA ALA A 214 5.09 -20.42 30.53
C ALA A 214 6.36 -20.65 29.71
N GLU A 215 6.85 -19.63 29.04
CA GLU A 215 8.03 -19.71 28.21
C GLU A 215 9.23 -19.07 28.90
N TRP A 216 10.39 -19.68 28.69
CA TRP A 216 11.66 -19.17 29.19
C TRP A 216 12.03 -17.90 28.46
N ASP A 217 12.42 -16.86 29.22
CA ASP A 217 13.00 -15.63 28.71
C ASP A 217 14.49 -15.65 29.06
N PRO A 218 15.37 -15.91 28.08
CA PRO A 218 16.80 -15.99 28.38
C PRO A 218 17.49 -14.64 28.51
N VAL A 219 16.82 -13.54 28.15
CA VAL A 219 17.40 -12.19 28.22
C VAL A 219 17.21 -11.64 29.65
N PRO A 220 18.20 -11.03 30.28
CA PRO A 220 19.56 -10.73 29.79
C PRO A 220 20.61 -11.76 30.25
N VAL A 221 20.24 -12.79 31.02
CA VAL A 221 21.23 -13.64 31.70
C VAL A 221 21.95 -14.56 30.72
N PHE A 222 21.22 -15.19 29.79
CA PHE A 222 21.76 -16.19 28.88
C PHE A 222 21.79 -15.73 27.43
N ALA A 223 21.21 -14.58 27.15
CA ALA A 223 21.18 -13.99 25.81
C ALA A 223 21.07 -12.49 25.96
N SER A 224 21.25 -11.76 24.85
CA SER A 224 21.16 -10.31 24.86
C SER A 224 19.93 -9.84 24.09
N LYS A 225 19.56 -8.58 24.33
CA LYS A 225 18.45 -7.96 23.59
C LYS A 225 18.75 -7.93 22.08
N GLU A 226 20.02 -7.75 21.73
CA GLU A 226 20.45 -7.67 20.34
C GLU A 226 20.51 -9.04 19.67
N PHE A 227 20.73 -10.10 20.47
CA PHE A 227 20.76 -11.48 19.99
C PHE A 227 20.06 -12.36 21.01
N PRO A 228 18.72 -12.41 20.98
CA PRO A 228 17.96 -13.10 22.03
C PRO A 228 17.83 -14.61 21.80
N TYR A 229 18.80 -15.20 21.11
CA TYR A 229 18.72 -16.59 20.66
C TYR A 229 19.71 -17.45 21.41
N VAL A 230 19.18 -18.49 22.07
CA VAL A 230 20.00 -19.50 22.73
C VAL A 230 20.23 -20.63 21.73
N GLN A 231 21.49 -20.90 21.42
CA GLN A 231 21.85 -21.93 20.44
C GLN A 231 22.41 -23.18 21.10
N ASP A 232 22.51 -23.19 22.42
CA ASP A 232 23.04 -24.32 23.22
C ASP A 232 21.87 -25.21 23.62
N ARG A 233 21.74 -26.36 22.93
CA ARG A 233 20.65 -27.31 23.23
C ARG A 233 20.76 -27.88 24.63
N GLN A 234 22.01 -28.16 25.11
CA GLN A 234 22.21 -28.70 26.43
C GLN A 234 21.71 -27.73 27.50
N LEU A 235 21.98 -26.45 27.34
CA LEU A 235 21.45 -25.43 28.27
C LEU A 235 19.93 -25.45 28.27
N ALA A 236 19.31 -25.51 27.11
CA ALA A 236 17.85 -25.55 27.02
C ALA A 236 17.30 -26.82 27.73
N GLU A 237 17.96 -27.93 27.55
CA GLU A 237 17.54 -29.18 28.22
C GLU A 237 17.63 -29.05 29.74
N LEU A 238 18.69 -28.42 30.25
CA LEU A 238 18.84 -28.20 31.68
C LEU A 238 17.73 -27.28 32.20
N VAL A 239 17.39 -26.23 31.43
CA VAL A 239 16.31 -25.31 31.82
C VAL A 239 14.96 -26.03 31.82
N GLY A 240 14.71 -26.87 30.83
CA GLY A 240 13.48 -27.65 30.75
C GLY A 240 13.34 -28.73 31.81
N ALA A 241 14.44 -29.08 32.47
CA ALA A 241 14.45 -30.13 33.48
C ALA A 241 14.18 -29.62 34.87
N ILE A 242 14.07 -28.32 35.11
CA ILE A 242 13.81 -27.80 36.45
C ILE A 242 12.44 -28.27 36.95
N ARG A 243 12.28 -28.39 38.24
CA ARG A 243 11.06 -28.97 38.81
C ARG A 243 10.26 -27.99 39.64
N ASN A 244 10.84 -26.87 40.03
CA ASN A 244 10.15 -25.86 40.85
C ASN A 244 10.45 -24.47 40.34
N VAL A 245 9.45 -23.60 40.46
CA VAL A 245 9.61 -22.17 40.21
C VAL A 245 8.86 -21.41 41.28
N ILE A 246 9.20 -20.14 41.43
CA ILE A 246 8.54 -19.23 42.37
C ILE A 246 7.81 -18.16 41.55
N VAL A 247 6.58 -17.86 41.94
CA VAL A 247 5.83 -16.77 41.32
C VAL A 247 6.50 -15.44 41.70
N GLU A 248 6.96 -14.70 40.70
CA GLU A 248 7.49 -13.35 40.91
C GLU A 248 6.37 -12.34 40.93
N THR A 249 5.55 -12.34 39.85
CA THR A 249 4.38 -11.48 39.74
C THR A 249 3.23 -12.26 39.13
N CYS A 250 2.01 -11.89 39.53
CA CYS A 250 0.79 -12.38 38.89
C CYS A 250 -0.18 -11.22 38.89
N ILE A 251 -0.38 -10.61 37.72
CA ILE A 251 -1.08 -9.35 37.62
C ILE A 251 -2.28 -9.49 36.69
N ASP A 252 -3.45 -9.12 37.19
CA ASP A 252 -4.67 -9.06 36.39
C ASP A 252 -4.85 -7.66 35.84
N GLY A 253 -5.28 -7.57 34.58
CA GLY A 253 -5.54 -6.32 33.94
C GLY A 253 -6.46 -6.49 32.75
N GLU A 254 -6.52 -5.49 31.93
CA GLU A 254 -7.35 -5.50 30.72
C GLU A 254 -6.52 -5.03 29.53
N GLU A 255 -6.82 -5.62 28.38
CA GLU A 255 -6.30 -5.14 27.11
C GLU A 255 -7.49 -4.74 26.23
N THR A 256 -7.41 -3.56 25.67
CA THR A 256 -8.44 -3.02 24.81
C THR A 256 -8.03 -3.27 23.36
N ASP A 257 -8.95 -3.81 22.57
CA ASP A 257 -8.73 -4.08 21.15
C ASP A 257 -9.64 -3.15 20.35
N MET A 258 -9.04 -2.11 19.78
CA MET A 258 -9.76 -1.11 19.02
C MET A 258 -10.09 -1.64 17.63
N PRO A 259 -11.23 -1.25 17.06
CA PRO A 259 -11.54 -1.66 15.69
C PRO A 259 -10.63 -0.98 14.69
N PRO A 260 -10.40 -1.61 13.54
CA PRO A 260 -9.64 -0.95 12.48
C PRO A 260 -10.43 0.19 11.86
N ALA A 261 -9.72 1.07 11.16
CA ALA A 261 -10.34 2.20 10.48
C ALA A 261 -11.23 1.72 9.34
N PRO A 262 -12.25 2.50 8.97
CA PRO A 262 -12.96 2.25 7.72
C PRO A 262 -12.01 2.22 6.54
N PHE A 263 -12.41 1.57 5.46
CA PHE A 263 -11.53 1.37 4.32
C PHE A 263 -11.17 2.67 3.61
N ILE A 264 -9.90 2.77 3.25
CA ILE A 264 -9.41 3.60 2.16
C ILE A 264 -9.10 2.66 1.00
N SER A 265 -8.72 3.22 -0.15
CA SER A 265 -8.50 2.39 -1.35
C SER A 265 -7.48 1.28 -1.11
N SER A 266 -6.36 1.60 -0.45
CA SER A 266 -5.32 0.60 -0.22
C SER A 266 -5.77 -0.48 0.75
N SER A 267 -6.40 -0.11 1.86
CA SER A 267 -6.82 -1.11 2.85
C SER A 267 -7.96 -1.98 2.33
N LEU A 268 -8.82 -1.44 1.46
CA LEU A 268 -9.84 -2.26 0.81
C LEU A 268 -9.20 -3.33 -0.07
N GLN A 269 -8.20 -2.95 -0.86
CA GLN A 269 -7.51 -3.90 -1.73
C GLN A 269 -6.81 -4.98 -0.92
N MET A 270 -6.20 -4.61 0.21
CA MET A 270 -5.55 -5.58 1.09
C MET A 270 -6.57 -6.54 1.70
N ALA A 271 -7.67 -6.01 2.21
CA ALA A 271 -8.69 -6.84 2.85
C ALA A 271 -9.36 -7.79 1.87
N ALA A 272 -9.68 -7.31 0.67
CA ALA A 272 -10.27 -8.17 -0.36
C ALA A 272 -9.28 -9.24 -0.83
N GLY A 273 -8.00 -8.88 -0.91
CA GLY A 273 -6.96 -9.86 -1.23
C GLY A 273 -6.87 -10.97 -0.19
N ASN A 274 -6.94 -10.61 1.08
CA ASN A 274 -6.86 -11.57 2.17
C ASN A 274 -8.14 -12.42 2.29
N ALA A 275 -9.29 -11.78 2.26
CA ALA A 275 -10.57 -12.45 2.55
C ALA A 275 -11.16 -13.14 1.33
N LEU A 276 -11.06 -12.53 0.15
CA LEU A 276 -11.73 -13.00 -1.06
C LEU A 276 -10.75 -13.54 -2.10
N LYS A 277 -9.44 -13.38 -1.86
CA LYS A 277 -8.38 -13.83 -2.78
C LYS A 277 -8.46 -13.12 -4.13
N TRP A 278 -8.83 -11.84 -4.10
CA TRP A 278 -8.97 -11.02 -5.31
C TRP A 278 -7.71 -10.20 -5.55
N SER A 279 -7.42 -9.94 -6.82
CA SER A 279 -6.36 -8.99 -7.19
C SER A 279 -6.81 -7.57 -6.86
N PRO A 280 -5.86 -6.64 -6.70
CA PRO A 280 -6.23 -5.23 -6.56
C PRO A 280 -7.08 -4.71 -7.73
N ASP A 281 -6.77 -5.13 -8.97
CA ASP A 281 -7.54 -4.72 -10.15
C ASP A 281 -8.99 -5.17 -10.05
N LYS A 282 -9.22 -6.44 -9.68
CA LYS A 282 -10.59 -6.95 -9.52
C LYS A 282 -11.33 -6.19 -8.41
N THR A 283 -10.65 -5.98 -7.28
CA THR A 283 -11.26 -5.28 -6.15
C THR A 283 -11.75 -3.89 -6.57
N MET A 284 -10.90 -3.14 -7.27
CA MET A 284 -11.28 -1.78 -7.64
C MET A 284 -12.35 -1.75 -8.73
N LYS A 285 -12.36 -2.73 -9.62
CA LYS A 285 -13.44 -2.82 -10.62
C LYS A 285 -14.80 -3.11 -9.97
N VAL A 286 -14.82 -4.03 -9.00
CA VAL A 286 -16.06 -4.33 -8.28
C VAL A 286 -16.49 -3.11 -7.45
N ALA A 287 -15.54 -2.46 -6.77
CA ALA A 287 -15.84 -1.26 -5.99
C ALA A 287 -16.41 -0.15 -6.87
N GLN A 288 -15.84 0.02 -8.08
CA GLN A 288 -16.35 1.01 -9.02
C GLN A 288 -17.81 0.73 -9.39
N ARG A 289 -18.15 -0.52 -9.65
CA ARG A 289 -19.54 -0.88 -9.97
C ARG A 289 -20.49 -0.58 -8.81
N LEU A 290 -20.04 -0.84 -7.57
CA LEU A 290 -20.86 -0.51 -6.38
C LEU A 290 -21.05 1.01 -6.25
N TYR A 291 -20.00 1.78 -6.49
CA TYR A 291 -20.11 3.25 -6.47
C TYR A 291 -21.06 3.75 -7.55
N GLU A 292 -20.94 3.22 -8.77
CA GLU A 292 -21.77 3.65 -9.89
C GLU A 292 -23.25 3.33 -9.70
N GLN A 293 -23.55 2.26 -8.97
CA GLN A 293 -24.93 1.90 -8.61
C GLN A 293 -25.45 2.73 -7.42
N GLY A 294 -24.62 3.54 -6.83
CA GLY A 294 -25.01 4.36 -5.68
C GLY A 294 -25.01 3.61 -4.36
N LEU A 295 -24.34 2.47 -4.27
CA LEU A 295 -24.40 1.60 -3.10
C LEU A 295 -23.31 1.87 -2.09
N ILE A 296 -22.18 2.41 -2.53
CA ILE A 296 -21.08 2.82 -1.65
C ILE A 296 -20.61 4.23 -2.03
N THR A 297 -19.89 4.86 -1.11
CA THR A 297 -19.22 6.13 -1.36
C THR A 297 -18.06 5.92 -2.35
N TYR A 298 -17.49 7.01 -2.84
CA TYR A 298 -16.44 6.95 -3.85
C TYR A 298 -15.30 6.05 -3.40
N HIS A 299 -14.86 5.17 -4.29
CA HIS A 299 -13.95 4.08 -3.97
C HIS A 299 -12.47 4.49 -4.02
N ARG A 300 -12.15 5.65 -4.56
CA ARG A 300 -10.78 6.16 -4.58
C ARG A 300 -10.64 7.26 -3.54
N THR A 301 -10.20 6.87 -2.36
CA THR A 301 -10.06 7.80 -1.23
C THR A 301 -8.89 7.35 -0.36
N ASP A 302 -8.26 8.33 0.29
CA ASP A 302 -7.23 8.07 1.30
C ASP A 302 -7.62 8.63 2.66
N ASN A 303 -8.89 9.02 2.84
CA ASN A 303 -9.41 9.49 4.11
C ASN A 303 -10.04 8.31 4.86
N PRO A 304 -9.54 7.96 6.05
CA PRO A 304 -10.07 6.80 6.79
C PRO A 304 -11.30 7.13 7.64
N ASN A 305 -11.87 8.32 7.50
CA ASN A 305 -12.97 8.77 8.37
C ASN A 305 -14.29 8.76 7.62
N ILE A 306 -15.33 8.27 8.30
CA ILE A 306 -16.69 8.29 7.76
C ILE A 306 -17.26 9.70 7.84
N SER A 307 -18.31 9.96 7.07
CA SER A 307 -19.05 11.21 7.16
C SER A 307 -19.72 11.31 8.51
N LYS A 308 -19.61 12.49 9.14
CA LYS A 308 -20.27 12.78 10.41
C LYS A 308 -21.78 12.55 10.32
N ASP A 309 -22.37 12.83 9.17
CA ASP A 309 -23.80 12.68 8.95
C ASP A 309 -24.26 11.24 9.01
N SER A 310 -23.35 10.27 8.94
CA SER A 310 -23.68 8.85 9.03
C SER A 310 -23.99 8.37 10.45
N MET A 311 -23.55 9.12 11.46
CA MET A 311 -23.61 8.61 12.84
C MET A 311 -25.03 8.26 13.31
N PRO A 312 -26.07 9.06 13.02
CA PRO A 312 -27.42 8.64 13.46
C PRO A 312 -27.85 7.29 12.89
N ASP A 313 -27.55 7.05 11.60
CA ASP A 313 -27.88 5.76 10.97
C ASP A 313 -27.08 4.61 11.56
N ILE A 314 -25.79 4.85 11.83
CA ILE A 314 -24.93 3.83 12.45
C ILE A 314 -25.46 3.46 13.83
N ARG A 315 -25.89 4.44 14.62
CA ARG A 315 -26.47 4.18 15.94
C ARG A 315 -27.72 3.32 15.84
N ALA A 316 -28.58 3.63 14.86
CA ALA A 316 -29.82 2.87 14.66
C ALA A 316 -29.51 1.42 14.27
N VAL A 317 -28.56 1.21 13.35
CA VAL A 317 -28.17 -0.13 12.93
C VAL A 317 -27.55 -0.92 14.09
N ALA A 318 -26.66 -0.26 14.84
CA ALA A 318 -26.02 -0.89 16.01
C ALA A 318 -27.07 -1.35 17.03
N LYS A 319 -28.04 -0.49 17.32
CA LYS A 319 -29.11 -0.82 18.26
C LYS A 319 -29.90 -2.04 17.77
N ALA A 320 -30.23 -2.08 16.48
CA ALA A 320 -30.98 -3.20 15.90
C ALA A 320 -30.17 -4.51 15.98
N LEU A 321 -28.84 -4.42 15.93
CA LEU A 321 -27.97 -5.60 16.00
C LEU A 321 -27.54 -5.95 17.43
N GLY A 322 -28.00 -5.20 18.42
CA GLY A 322 -27.62 -5.44 19.81
C GLY A 322 -26.18 -5.04 20.13
N LEU A 323 -25.64 -4.06 19.39
CA LEU A 323 -24.28 -3.57 19.55
C LEU A 323 -24.29 -2.18 20.18
N LYS A 324 -23.21 -1.85 20.88
CA LYS A 324 -23.07 -0.55 21.51
C LYS A 324 -22.22 0.37 20.64
N CYS A 325 -22.84 1.39 20.07
CA CYS A 325 -22.15 2.41 19.28
C CYS A 325 -21.46 3.41 20.20
N VAL A 326 -20.33 3.96 19.76
CA VAL A 326 -19.64 5.02 20.50
C VAL A 326 -20.50 6.27 20.57
N GLU A 327 -20.36 7.03 21.65
CA GLU A 327 -21.15 8.26 21.83
C GLU A 327 -20.67 9.36 20.87
N GLN A 328 -19.35 9.52 20.75
CA GLN A 328 -18.75 10.47 19.81
C GLN A 328 -18.09 9.71 18.69
N GLN A 329 -18.20 10.23 17.48
CA GLN A 329 -17.60 9.61 16.32
C GLN A 329 -16.11 9.34 16.57
N ARG A 330 -15.70 8.08 16.36
CA ARG A 330 -14.31 7.70 16.46
C ARG A 330 -13.59 8.20 15.21
N MET A 331 -12.53 8.99 15.41
CA MET A 331 -11.73 9.53 14.32
C MET A 331 -10.44 8.77 14.19
N PHE A 332 -9.98 8.59 12.95
CA PHE A 332 -8.74 7.89 12.64
C PHE A 332 -7.79 8.85 11.96
N LYS A 333 -6.50 8.70 12.25
CA LYS A 333 -5.49 9.60 11.71
C LYS A 333 -5.37 9.41 10.19
N ALA A 334 -5.57 10.51 9.46
CA ALA A 334 -5.31 10.56 8.02
C ALA A 334 -3.86 10.94 7.79
N ASP A 335 -3.29 10.48 6.67
CA ASP A 335 -1.97 10.93 6.28
C ASP A 335 -2.01 12.43 5.98
N GLN A 336 -0.86 13.11 6.16
CA GLN A 336 -0.78 14.55 5.91
C GLN A 336 -1.13 14.89 4.46
N ASP A 337 -0.89 13.95 3.56
CA ASP A 337 -1.13 14.14 2.14
C ASP A 337 -2.53 13.68 1.70
N ALA A 338 -3.36 13.25 2.64
CA ALA A 338 -4.71 12.78 2.32
C ALA A 338 -5.53 13.91 1.70
N GLN A 339 -6.23 13.60 0.62
CA GLN A 339 -7.08 14.58 -0.04
C GLN A 339 -8.37 14.74 0.76
N GLU A 340 -8.60 15.95 1.23
CA GLU A 340 -9.81 16.26 1.98
C GLU A 340 -11.00 16.31 1.03
N GLY A 341 -12.16 16.04 1.56
CA GLY A 341 -13.42 16.17 0.83
C GLY A 341 -14.11 14.87 0.49
N HIS A 342 -13.41 13.73 0.63
CA HIS A 342 -14.06 12.41 0.44
C HIS A 342 -14.06 11.68 1.77
N PRO A 343 -15.17 11.02 2.13
CA PRO A 343 -15.14 10.15 3.29
C PRO A 343 -14.44 8.84 2.96
N ALA A 344 -14.24 8.01 3.98
CA ALA A 344 -13.85 6.63 3.79
C ALA A 344 -14.90 5.89 2.95
N ILE A 345 -14.55 4.69 2.50
CA ILE A 345 -15.46 3.87 1.69
C ILE A 345 -16.49 3.22 2.62
N THR A 346 -17.74 3.62 2.47
CA THR A 346 -18.84 3.14 3.34
C THR A 346 -20.08 2.86 2.50
N PRO A 347 -21.05 2.11 3.08
CA PRO A 347 -22.36 2.07 2.44
C PRO A 347 -22.98 3.48 2.35
N THR A 348 -23.83 3.68 1.36
CA THR A 348 -24.63 4.91 1.28
C THR A 348 -25.94 4.73 2.07
N ASP A 349 -26.46 3.51 2.14
CA ASP A 349 -27.64 3.16 2.92
C ASP A 349 -27.24 2.17 4.01
N TRP A 350 -27.02 2.66 5.21
CA TRP A 350 -26.54 1.82 6.31
C TRP A 350 -27.53 0.75 6.72
N MET A 351 -28.83 0.95 6.43
CA MET A 351 -29.86 -0.02 6.78
C MET A 351 -29.86 -1.22 5.86
N ALA A 352 -29.26 -1.11 4.66
CA ALA A 352 -29.20 -2.22 3.71
C ALA A 352 -28.14 -3.21 4.13
N ALA A 353 -28.54 -4.34 4.67
CA ALA A 353 -27.61 -5.39 5.11
C ALA A 353 -26.85 -6.03 3.95
N THR A 354 -27.49 -6.09 2.78
CA THR A 354 -26.89 -6.62 1.56
C THR A 354 -27.15 -5.65 0.42
N ALA A 355 -26.27 -5.64 -0.58
CA ALA A 355 -26.46 -4.83 -1.78
C ALA A 355 -25.55 -5.36 -2.88
N GLY A 356 -25.92 -5.05 -4.13
CA GLY A 356 -25.18 -5.47 -5.30
C GLY A 356 -25.94 -6.47 -6.15
N GLU A 357 -25.65 -6.44 -7.45
CA GLU A 357 -26.36 -7.29 -8.42
C GLU A 357 -25.67 -8.66 -8.59
N THR A 358 -24.37 -8.74 -8.36
CA THR A 358 -23.61 -9.97 -8.53
C THR A 358 -23.12 -10.49 -7.18
N ALA A 359 -22.72 -11.75 -7.14
CA ALA A 359 -22.15 -12.34 -5.94
C ALA A 359 -20.88 -11.59 -5.50
N ASP A 360 -20.05 -11.19 -6.46
CA ASP A 360 -18.83 -10.44 -6.14
C ASP A 360 -19.17 -9.08 -5.53
N GLU A 361 -20.16 -8.38 -6.09
CA GLU A 361 -20.58 -7.09 -5.56
C GLU A 361 -21.12 -7.23 -4.15
N GLN A 362 -21.93 -8.27 -3.91
CA GLN A 362 -22.50 -8.52 -2.58
C GLN A 362 -21.39 -8.85 -1.57
N ALA A 363 -20.40 -9.63 -1.98
CA ALA A 363 -19.29 -9.98 -1.08
C ALA A 363 -18.46 -8.74 -0.70
N LEU A 364 -18.15 -7.90 -1.66
CA LEU A 364 -17.36 -6.69 -1.38
C LEU A 364 -18.17 -5.70 -0.55
N TYR A 365 -19.46 -5.54 -0.86
CA TYR A 365 -20.34 -4.68 -0.07
C TYR A 365 -20.38 -5.10 1.39
N GLN A 366 -20.48 -6.41 1.64
CA GLN A 366 -20.52 -6.92 3.00
C GLN A 366 -19.21 -6.61 3.74
N LEU A 367 -18.08 -6.80 3.07
CA LEU A 367 -16.78 -6.49 3.63
C LEU A 367 -16.69 -5.00 4.03
N ILE A 368 -17.16 -4.13 3.14
CA ILE A 368 -17.15 -2.68 3.37
C ILE A 368 -18.08 -2.31 4.54
N ARG A 369 -19.28 -2.85 4.54
CA ARG A 369 -20.28 -2.52 5.56
C ARG A 369 -19.82 -2.95 6.95
N VAL A 370 -19.32 -4.17 7.07
CA VAL A 370 -18.85 -4.68 8.37
C VAL A 370 -17.72 -3.81 8.90
N ARG A 371 -16.75 -3.46 8.05
CA ARG A 371 -15.60 -2.66 8.47
C ARG A 371 -16.02 -1.26 8.91
N ALA A 372 -16.93 -0.65 8.17
CA ALA A 372 -17.40 0.70 8.46
C ALA A 372 -18.23 0.73 9.77
N LEU A 373 -19.13 -0.23 9.94
CA LEU A 373 -19.91 -0.34 11.19
C LEU A 373 -18.99 -0.58 12.38
N ALA A 374 -18.06 -1.54 12.25
CA ALA A 374 -17.15 -1.92 13.33
C ALA A 374 -16.37 -0.70 13.84
N SER A 375 -16.02 0.22 12.95
CA SER A 375 -15.20 1.37 13.31
C SER A 375 -15.87 2.26 14.38
N GLN A 376 -17.19 2.19 14.52
CA GLN A 376 -17.93 3.04 15.45
C GLN A 376 -18.60 2.25 16.57
N ILE A 377 -18.23 0.99 16.74
CA ILE A 377 -18.73 0.15 17.83
C ILE A 377 -17.68 0.14 18.94
N GLU A 378 -18.14 -0.10 20.17
CA GLU A 378 -17.25 -0.13 21.32
C GLU A 378 -16.10 -1.12 21.12
N ALA A 379 -14.98 -0.83 21.76
CA ALA A 379 -13.79 -1.67 21.67
C ALA A 379 -14.07 -3.06 22.28
N ALA A 380 -13.36 -4.05 21.76
CA ALA A 380 -13.31 -5.35 22.44
C ALA A 380 -12.38 -5.22 23.64
N VAL A 381 -12.73 -5.91 24.73
CA VAL A 381 -11.93 -5.87 25.97
C VAL A 381 -11.63 -7.30 26.38
N TYR A 382 -10.35 -7.59 26.60
CA TYR A 382 -9.89 -8.86 27.10
C TYR A 382 -9.52 -8.70 28.57
N ALA A 383 -9.94 -9.66 29.42
CA ALA A 383 -9.37 -9.84 30.74
C ALA A 383 -8.04 -10.57 30.56
N VAL A 384 -6.97 -10.05 31.11
CA VAL A 384 -5.62 -10.53 30.86
C VAL A 384 -4.95 -10.83 32.21
N ARG A 385 -4.37 -12.02 32.36
CA ARG A 385 -3.53 -12.36 33.52
C ARG A 385 -2.12 -12.57 32.99
N THR A 386 -1.17 -11.84 33.57
CA THR A 386 0.24 -11.90 33.18
C THR A 386 1.03 -12.41 34.38
N ILE A 387 1.83 -13.47 34.20
CA ILE A 387 2.62 -14.05 35.25
C ILE A 387 4.09 -14.05 34.86
N THR A 388 4.96 -13.76 35.82
CA THR A 388 6.39 -14.01 35.69
C THR A 388 6.82 -14.97 36.81
N LEU A 389 7.72 -15.89 36.44
CA LEU A 389 8.18 -16.95 37.31
C LEU A 389 9.69 -16.94 37.37
N LEU A 390 10.25 -17.29 38.50
CA LEU A 390 11.69 -17.40 38.71
C LEU A 390 12.08 -18.83 39.08
N GLY A 391 13.17 -19.29 38.49
CA GLY A 391 13.78 -20.57 38.84
C GLY A 391 15.27 -20.40 39.01
N VAL A 392 15.93 -21.50 39.39
CA VAL A 392 17.38 -21.52 39.55
C VAL A 392 17.95 -22.45 38.50
N GLY A 393 18.83 -21.91 37.66
CA GLY A 393 19.42 -22.63 36.55
C GLY A 393 20.85 -23.10 36.83
N PRO A 394 21.53 -23.51 35.77
CA PRO A 394 22.93 -23.89 35.84
C PRO A 394 23.78 -22.77 36.44
N ASP A 395 24.77 -23.16 37.24
CA ASP A 395 25.69 -22.21 37.91
C ASP A 395 24.94 -21.22 38.79
N LYS A 396 23.76 -21.61 39.29
CA LYS A 396 22.93 -20.79 40.17
C LYS A 396 22.46 -19.49 39.53
N LYS A 397 22.48 -19.42 38.21
CA LYS A 397 21.99 -18.24 37.50
C LYS A 397 20.46 -18.23 37.48
N PRO A 398 19.85 -17.04 37.59
CA PRO A 398 18.39 -16.99 37.64
C PRO A 398 17.77 -17.35 36.29
N LEU A 399 16.66 -18.08 36.35
CA LEU A 399 15.84 -18.36 35.16
C LEU A 399 14.53 -17.61 35.32
N ARG A 400 14.14 -16.95 34.24
CA ARG A 400 12.89 -16.19 34.21
C ARG A 400 11.97 -16.79 33.17
N PHE A 401 10.70 -16.98 33.53
CA PHE A 401 9.66 -17.46 32.61
C PHE A 401 8.50 -16.49 32.63
N GLY A 402 7.78 -16.40 31.54
CA GLY A 402 6.63 -15.53 31.46
C GLY A 402 5.48 -16.17 30.72
N ALA A 403 4.28 -15.75 31.08
CA ALA A 403 3.08 -16.23 30.41
C ALA A 403 1.98 -15.18 30.49
N LYS A 404 1.05 -15.26 29.55
CA LYS A 404 -0.11 -14.40 29.51
C LYS A 404 -1.31 -15.24 29.09
N GLY A 405 -2.41 -15.06 29.80
CA GLY A 405 -3.69 -15.67 29.46
C GLY A 405 -4.72 -14.59 29.19
N LYS A 406 -5.51 -14.76 28.14
CA LYS A 406 -6.52 -13.79 27.74
C LYS A 406 -7.88 -14.45 27.64
N LEU A 407 -8.91 -13.71 28.08
CA LEU A 407 -10.30 -14.11 27.90
C LEU A 407 -11.06 -12.93 27.33
N LEU A 408 -11.78 -13.14 26.23
CA LEU A 408 -12.59 -12.07 25.63
C LEU A 408 -13.77 -11.78 26.57
N ASN A 409 -13.73 -10.61 27.22
CA ASN A 409 -14.70 -10.22 28.23
C ASN A 409 -15.82 -9.38 27.62
N VAL A 410 -15.47 -8.40 26.77
CA VAL A 410 -16.43 -7.59 26.05
C VAL A 410 -16.14 -7.76 24.57
N PRO A 411 -17.02 -8.44 23.81
CA PRO A 411 -16.74 -8.65 22.39
C PRO A 411 -16.69 -7.37 21.56
N GLY A 412 -17.56 -6.39 21.89
CA GLY A 412 -17.58 -5.13 21.17
C GLY A 412 -17.75 -5.32 19.67
N TRP A 413 -16.91 -4.64 18.90
CA TRP A 413 -16.99 -4.69 17.44
C TRP A 413 -16.73 -6.07 16.86
N ARG A 414 -16.07 -6.96 17.61
CA ARG A 414 -15.76 -8.30 17.12
C ARG A 414 -17.01 -9.13 16.87
N LYS A 415 -18.14 -8.76 17.47
CA LYS A 415 -19.41 -9.45 17.18
C LYS A 415 -19.82 -9.36 15.71
N LEU A 416 -19.30 -8.37 14.97
CA LEU A 416 -19.61 -8.21 13.54
C LEU A 416 -18.81 -9.14 12.65
N LEU A 417 -17.74 -9.75 13.16
CA LEU A 417 -16.90 -10.66 12.38
C LEU A 417 -17.62 -11.97 12.08
N GLN A 418 -17.24 -12.63 10.97
CA GLN A 418 -17.81 -13.89 10.54
C GLN A 418 -16.70 -14.83 10.09
N GLY A 419 -17.00 -16.11 10.01
CA GLY A 419 -16.06 -17.13 9.58
C GLY A 419 -15.02 -17.46 10.63
N ASP A 420 -13.77 -17.57 10.21
CA ASP A 420 -12.68 -17.94 11.10
C ASP A 420 -12.51 -16.93 12.23
N ASP A 421 -12.73 -15.66 11.93
CA ASP A 421 -12.64 -14.62 12.96
C ASP A 421 -13.73 -14.78 14.02
N ALA A 422 -14.91 -15.27 13.62
CA ALA A 422 -16.00 -15.47 14.57
C ALA A 422 -15.70 -16.62 15.50
N GLU A 423 -14.95 -17.62 15.07
CA GLU A 423 -14.59 -18.75 15.93
C GLU A 423 -13.70 -18.33 17.10
N GLU A 424 -12.84 -17.34 16.88
CA GLU A 424 -12.02 -16.81 17.97
C GLU A 424 -12.89 -16.20 19.08
N GLN A 425 -14.06 -15.67 18.71
CA GLN A 425 -14.97 -15.05 19.68
C GLN A 425 -15.75 -16.05 20.51
N LYS A 426 -15.88 -17.30 20.02
CA LYS A 426 -16.65 -18.32 20.72
C LYS A 426 -15.87 -18.99 21.84
N ASN A 427 -14.58 -18.66 21.99
CA ASN A 427 -13.71 -19.26 22.97
C ASN A 427 -13.98 -18.62 24.34
N GLU A 428 -14.78 -19.28 25.15
CA GLU A 428 -15.16 -18.78 26.48
C GLU A 428 -14.09 -19.05 27.53
N THR A 429 -13.05 -19.84 27.21
CA THR A 429 -11.96 -20.13 28.13
C THR A 429 -10.74 -19.29 27.77
N PRO A 430 -9.93 -18.93 28.78
CA PRO A 430 -8.70 -18.19 28.49
C PRO A 430 -7.79 -18.96 27.53
N SER A 431 -7.08 -18.24 26.66
CA SER A 431 -6.12 -18.85 25.73
C SER A 431 -5.02 -19.63 26.45
N ASN A 432 -4.70 -19.23 27.69
CA ASN A 432 -3.72 -19.90 28.57
C ASN A 432 -4.28 -19.71 29.96
N PRO A 433 -4.92 -20.75 30.54
CA PRO A 433 -5.74 -20.55 31.74
C PRO A 433 -4.89 -20.51 33.03
N ILE A 434 -4.18 -19.42 33.22
CA ILE A 434 -3.34 -19.20 34.39
C ILE A 434 -4.25 -18.99 35.60
N PRO A 435 -4.07 -19.78 36.68
CA PRO A 435 -4.87 -19.54 37.90
C PRO A 435 -4.41 -18.29 38.63
N ALA A 436 -5.23 -17.81 39.56
CA ALA A 436 -4.85 -16.71 40.43
C ALA A 436 -3.77 -17.19 41.41
N LEU A 437 -2.62 -16.54 41.38
CA LEU A 437 -1.46 -16.94 42.19
C LEU A 437 -0.89 -15.71 42.88
N GLU A 438 -0.18 -15.94 43.96
CA GLU A 438 0.42 -14.85 44.74
C GLU A 438 1.94 -14.86 44.60
N PRO A 439 2.58 -13.68 44.58
CA PRO A 439 4.05 -13.66 44.62
C PRO A 439 4.62 -14.43 45.77
N GLY A 440 5.70 -15.17 45.52
CA GLY A 440 6.36 -15.99 46.49
C GLY A 440 5.85 -17.44 46.56
N GLN A 441 4.74 -17.72 45.91
CA GLN A 441 4.18 -19.07 45.89
C GLN A 441 5.08 -19.98 45.06
N ILE A 442 5.33 -21.16 45.56
CA ILE A 442 6.17 -22.16 44.89
C ILE A 442 5.27 -23.05 44.03
N LEU A 443 5.62 -23.22 42.76
CA LEU A 443 4.88 -24.07 41.85
C LEU A 443 5.74 -25.23 41.41
N LYS A 444 5.10 -26.40 41.33
CA LYS A 444 5.72 -27.60 40.80
C LYS A 444 5.53 -27.65 39.30
N VAL A 445 6.62 -27.86 38.57
CA VAL A 445 6.59 -27.98 37.12
C VAL A 445 6.06 -29.36 36.75
N TYR A 446 5.00 -29.41 35.94
CA TYR A 446 4.47 -30.70 35.48
C TYR A 446 5.37 -31.30 34.40
N SER A 447 5.79 -30.52 33.44
CA SER A 447 6.71 -30.97 32.38
C SER A 447 7.41 -29.76 31.78
N GLY A 448 8.59 -30.02 31.21
CA GLY A 448 9.33 -29.01 30.45
C GLY A 448 9.64 -29.55 29.06
N GLU A 449 9.50 -28.72 28.07
CA GLU A 449 9.73 -29.09 26.68
C GLU A 449 10.72 -28.12 26.04
N VAL A 450 11.72 -28.66 25.37
CA VAL A 450 12.63 -27.85 24.54
C VAL A 450 11.97 -27.63 23.19
N LEU A 451 11.87 -26.38 22.80
CA LEU A 451 11.28 -26.00 21.51
C LEU A 451 12.40 -25.67 20.53
N GLU A 452 12.41 -26.38 19.42
CA GLU A 452 13.35 -26.06 18.34
C GLU A 452 12.74 -24.95 17.49
N LYS A 453 13.45 -23.85 17.40
CA LYS A 453 12.98 -22.65 16.69
C LYS A 453 13.95 -22.25 15.60
N LYS A 454 13.45 -21.55 14.63
CA LYS A 454 14.24 -21.09 13.50
C LYS A 454 13.68 -19.76 13.04
N THR A 455 14.56 -18.76 12.89
CA THR A 455 14.11 -17.49 12.35
C THR A 455 13.72 -17.65 10.89
N THR A 456 12.78 -16.85 10.44
CA THR A 456 12.25 -16.93 9.06
C THR A 456 12.54 -15.66 8.31
N PRO A 457 12.74 -15.75 6.98
CA PRO A 457 12.95 -14.54 6.18
C PRO A 457 11.67 -13.71 6.09
N PRO A 458 11.76 -12.46 5.66
CA PRO A 458 10.54 -11.68 5.43
C PRO A 458 9.67 -12.39 4.40
N LYS A 459 8.37 -12.24 4.54
CA LYS A 459 7.43 -12.84 3.58
C LYS A 459 7.48 -12.08 2.26
N ARG A 460 7.32 -12.82 1.17
CA ARG A 460 7.14 -12.20 -0.13
C ARG A 460 5.84 -11.40 -0.15
N PHE A 461 5.81 -10.37 -0.95
CA PHE A 461 4.56 -9.62 -1.15
C PHE A 461 3.57 -10.49 -1.91
N THR A 462 2.29 -10.36 -1.57
CA THR A 462 1.20 -10.68 -2.50
C THR A 462 0.93 -9.42 -3.32
N ASP A 463 0.11 -9.54 -4.37
CA ASP A 463 -0.31 -8.35 -5.11
C ASP A 463 -1.00 -7.35 -4.18
N ALA A 464 -1.85 -7.83 -3.27
CA ALA A 464 -2.55 -6.97 -2.32
C ALA A 464 -1.59 -6.33 -1.31
N SER A 465 -0.66 -7.10 -0.74
CA SER A 465 0.24 -6.53 0.26
C SER A 465 1.25 -5.56 -0.37
N LEU A 466 1.55 -5.71 -1.67
CA LEU A 466 2.37 -4.72 -2.37
C LEU A 466 1.67 -3.36 -2.40
N VAL A 467 0.34 -3.34 -2.57
CA VAL A 467 -0.43 -2.08 -2.48
C VAL A 467 -0.22 -1.44 -1.11
N GLY A 468 -0.31 -2.22 -0.04
CA GLY A 468 -0.06 -1.71 1.30
C GLY A 468 1.33 -1.13 1.48
N GLU A 469 2.34 -1.79 0.93
CA GLU A 469 3.71 -1.30 1.01
C GLU A 469 3.89 -0.01 0.22
N MET A 470 3.29 0.07 -0.96
CA MET A 470 3.34 1.30 -1.76
C MET A 470 2.71 2.48 -1.00
N LYS A 471 1.54 2.24 -0.40
CA LYS A 471 0.86 3.27 0.39
C LYS A 471 1.75 3.73 1.56
N ARG A 472 2.33 2.77 2.29
CA ARG A 472 3.17 3.06 3.45
C ARG A 472 4.37 3.93 3.05
N ARG A 473 4.90 3.73 1.85
CA ARG A 473 6.08 4.47 1.38
C ARG A 473 5.73 5.72 0.58
N GLY A 474 4.46 6.02 0.39
CA GLY A 474 4.04 7.19 -0.37
C GLY A 474 4.22 7.05 -1.86
N ILE A 475 4.18 5.84 -2.39
CA ILE A 475 4.37 5.54 -3.80
C ILE A 475 3.00 5.28 -4.42
N GLY A 476 2.65 6.07 -5.44
CA GLY A 476 1.33 5.98 -6.05
C GLY A 476 0.28 6.70 -5.23
N ARG A 477 -0.95 6.64 -5.70
CA ARG A 477 -2.11 7.27 -5.05
C ARG A 477 -3.32 6.35 -5.24
N PRO A 478 -4.43 6.61 -4.56
CA PRO A 478 -5.60 5.71 -4.67
C PRO A 478 -6.04 5.41 -6.09
N SER A 479 -5.88 6.33 -7.03
CA SER A 479 -6.26 6.13 -8.42
C SER A 479 -5.32 5.20 -9.19
N SER A 480 -4.11 4.92 -8.69
CA SER A 480 -3.09 4.24 -9.48
C SER A 480 -2.60 2.90 -8.93
N TYR A 481 -2.86 2.57 -7.66
CA TYR A 481 -2.28 1.35 -7.07
C TYR A 481 -2.57 0.11 -7.89
N ALA A 482 -3.84 -0.14 -8.20
CA ALA A 482 -4.25 -1.38 -8.87
C ALA A 482 -3.65 -1.48 -10.27
N SER A 483 -3.66 -0.38 -11.01
CA SER A 483 -3.13 -0.38 -12.37
C SER A 483 -1.61 -0.57 -12.39
N ILE A 484 -0.89 -0.01 -11.42
CA ILE A 484 0.56 -0.22 -11.31
C ILE A 484 0.87 -1.70 -11.11
N VAL A 485 0.19 -2.34 -10.15
CA VAL A 485 0.43 -3.74 -9.84
C VAL A 485 0.10 -4.62 -11.06
N LYS A 486 -1.05 -4.38 -11.69
CA LYS A 486 -1.44 -5.14 -12.89
C LYS A 486 -0.41 -4.97 -14.02
N ASN A 487 0.06 -3.73 -14.23
CA ASN A 487 0.99 -3.41 -15.30
C ASN A 487 2.31 -4.17 -15.17
N ILE A 488 2.91 -4.19 -13.96
CA ILE A 488 4.20 -4.84 -13.78
C ILE A 488 4.10 -6.36 -13.90
N ILE A 489 2.94 -6.93 -13.55
CA ILE A 489 2.70 -8.36 -13.75
C ILE A 489 2.51 -8.66 -15.25
N ASP A 490 1.68 -7.89 -15.92
CA ASP A 490 1.37 -8.10 -17.34
C ASP A 490 2.63 -7.98 -18.20
N LYS A 491 3.55 -7.09 -17.84
CA LYS A 491 4.80 -6.90 -18.58
C LYS A 491 5.88 -7.92 -18.24
N GLY A 492 5.62 -8.81 -17.30
CA GLY A 492 6.57 -9.84 -16.93
C GLY A 492 7.75 -9.35 -16.09
N LEU A 493 7.68 -8.12 -15.59
CA LEU A 493 8.74 -7.57 -14.74
C LEU A 493 8.70 -8.22 -13.36
N VAL A 494 7.51 -8.57 -12.90
CA VAL A 494 7.31 -9.45 -11.74
C VAL A 494 6.39 -10.58 -12.17
N GLN A 495 6.44 -11.69 -11.41
CA GLN A 495 5.66 -12.88 -11.70
C GLN A 495 4.94 -13.33 -10.44
N MET A 496 3.77 -13.94 -10.63
CA MET A 496 3.04 -14.58 -9.53
C MET A 496 3.56 -16.00 -9.35
N LYS A 497 3.97 -16.35 -8.13
CA LYS A 497 4.29 -17.72 -7.75
C LYS A 497 3.27 -18.11 -6.67
N GLY A 498 2.22 -18.81 -7.08
CA GLY A 498 1.05 -18.94 -6.23
C GLY A 498 0.44 -17.57 -5.99
N ARG A 499 0.33 -17.17 -4.73
CA ARG A 499 -0.15 -15.83 -4.40
C ARG A 499 0.98 -14.83 -4.16
N SER A 500 2.22 -15.29 -4.22
CA SER A 500 3.38 -14.44 -3.95
C SER A 500 3.92 -13.80 -5.22
N LEU A 501 4.48 -12.60 -5.07
CA LEU A 501 5.18 -11.91 -6.15
C LEU A 501 6.67 -12.19 -6.04
N ILE A 502 7.26 -12.57 -7.17
CA ILE A 502 8.71 -12.68 -7.29
C ILE A 502 9.17 -11.82 -8.46
N PRO A 503 10.39 -11.30 -8.42
CA PRO A 503 10.87 -10.55 -9.59
C PRO A 503 11.10 -11.49 -10.75
N GLY A 504 10.69 -11.06 -11.95
CA GLY A 504 11.09 -11.74 -13.18
C GLY A 504 12.56 -11.46 -13.47
N GLU A 505 13.18 -12.31 -14.28
CA GLU A 505 14.57 -12.09 -14.69
C GLU A 505 14.72 -10.74 -15.39
N LEU A 506 13.78 -10.41 -16.29
CA LEU A 506 13.79 -9.13 -16.98
C LEU A 506 13.67 -7.98 -15.99
N GLY A 507 12.80 -8.14 -14.98
CA GLY A 507 12.63 -7.11 -13.94
C GLY A 507 13.88 -6.88 -13.13
N GLU A 508 14.57 -7.97 -12.72
CA GLU A 508 15.82 -7.83 -11.98
C GLU A 508 16.89 -7.13 -12.79
N ALA A 509 17.03 -7.49 -14.07
CA ALA A 509 18.02 -6.88 -14.94
C ALA A 509 17.72 -5.41 -15.17
N THR A 510 16.44 -5.07 -15.37
CA THR A 510 16.01 -3.69 -15.56
C THR A 510 16.30 -2.85 -14.32
N ILE A 511 15.95 -3.36 -13.15
CA ILE A 511 16.17 -2.64 -11.90
C ILE A 511 17.67 -2.44 -11.64
N ALA A 512 18.51 -3.45 -11.92
CA ALA A 512 19.96 -3.31 -11.73
C ALA A 512 20.50 -2.14 -12.55
N LEU A 513 20.04 -2.00 -13.80
CA LEU A 513 20.49 -0.91 -14.66
C LEU A 513 19.93 0.44 -14.21
N LEU A 514 18.65 0.50 -13.85
CA LEU A 514 18.03 1.73 -13.38
C LEU A 514 18.63 2.21 -12.06
N GLU A 515 18.88 1.28 -11.14
CA GLU A 515 19.34 1.60 -9.79
C GLU A 515 20.67 2.36 -9.81
N HIS A 516 21.55 2.02 -10.73
CA HIS A 516 22.87 2.64 -10.83
C HIS A 516 22.86 3.96 -11.60
N ASN A 517 21.80 4.27 -12.34
CA ASN A 517 21.82 5.37 -13.29
C ASN A 517 20.78 6.46 -13.02
N PHE A 518 19.69 6.16 -12.33
CA PHE A 518 18.56 7.10 -12.23
C PHE A 518 18.11 7.32 -10.79
N SER A 519 17.91 8.60 -10.45
CA SER A 519 17.39 9.00 -9.14
C SER A 519 15.93 8.64 -8.94
N PHE A 520 15.14 8.61 -10.03
CA PHE A 520 13.70 8.39 -9.88
C PHE A 520 13.35 7.02 -9.31
N LEU A 521 14.28 6.07 -9.37
CA LEU A 521 14.04 4.76 -8.78
C LEU A 521 14.09 4.78 -7.25
N SER A 522 14.79 5.75 -6.66
CA SER A 522 14.89 5.89 -5.22
C SER A 522 13.51 6.05 -4.58
N LEU A 523 13.28 5.34 -3.48
CA LEU A 523 11.99 5.39 -2.78
C LEU A 523 11.74 6.80 -2.23
N ASP A 524 12.77 7.43 -1.68
CA ASP A 524 12.65 8.80 -1.16
C ASP A 524 12.35 9.79 -2.27
N PHE A 525 13.00 9.65 -3.42
CA PHE A 525 12.77 10.53 -4.56
C PHE A 525 11.32 10.42 -5.04
N THR A 526 10.81 9.20 -5.15
CA THR A 526 9.44 8.98 -5.61
C THR A 526 8.44 9.61 -4.64
N ARG A 527 8.64 9.41 -3.34
CA ARG A 527 7.77 10.00 -2.34
C ARG A 527 7.80 11.54 -2.41
N ASN A 528 9.01 12.11 -2.53
CA ASN A 528 9.14 13.56 -2.61
C ASN A 528 8.49 14.12 -3.88
N LEU A 529 8.55 13.38 -4.99
CA LEU A 529 7.89 13.81 -6.21
C LEU A 529 6.38 13.76 -6.06
N GLU A 530 5.84 12.74 -5.40
CA GLU A 530 4.40 12.67 -5.13
C GLU A 530 3.97 13.87 -4.26
N VAL A 531 4.79 14.24 -3.29
CA VAL A 531 4.51 15.42 -2.47
C VAL A 531 4.54 16.69 -3.34
N ALA A 532 5.49 16.79 -4.25
CA ALA A 532 5.56 17.95 -5.16
C ALA A 532 4.30 18.06 -6.03
N LEU A 533 3.78 16.91 -6.51
CA LEU A 533 2.54 16.90 -7.27
C LEU A 533 1.34 17.33 -6.41
N ASP A 534 1.32 16.91 -5.15
CA ASP A 534 0.28 17.36 -4.22
C ASP A 534 0.37 18.88 -3.99
N ARG A 535 1.59 19.42 -3.92
CA ARG A 535 1.79 20.86 -3.75
C ARG A 535 1.27 21.64 -4.96
N ILE A 536 1.42 21.12 -6.17
CA ILE A 536 0.81 21.74 -7.34
C ILE A 536 -0.71 21.78 -7.19
N ALA A 537 -1.31 20.66 -6.76
CA ALA A 537 -2.76 20.57 -6.58
C ALA A 537 -3.27 21.55 -5.51
N ASN A 538 -2.44 21.91 -4.54
CA ASN A 538 -2.78 22.83 -3.46
C ASN A 538 -2.33 24.27 -3.74
N SER A 539 -1.89 24.57 -4.96
CA SER A 539 -1.41 25.89 -5.39
C SER A 539 -0.15 26.35 -4.65
N GLU A 540 0.65 25.39 -4.15
CA GLU A 540 1.89 25.68 -3.42
C GLU A 540 3.14 25.54 -4.30
N ASP A 541 2.97 25.04 -5.52
CA ASP A 541 4.03 24.92 -6.52
C ASP A 541 3.39 24.98 -7.90
N THR A 542 4.19 25.02 -8.95
CA THR A 542 3.70 25.14 -10.31
C THR A 542 4.11 23.96 -11.16
N TYR A 543 3.31 23.69 -12.19
CA TYR A 543 3.60 22.71 -13.22
C TYR A 543 5.00 22.92 -13.82
N MET A 544 5.29 24.16 -14.23
CA MET A 544 6.57 24.47 -14.90
C MET A 544 7.77 24.18 -13.99
N ASN A 545 7.67 24.59 -12.73
CA ASN A 545 8.78 24.40 -11.80
C ASN A 545 9.11 22.91 -11.62
N VAL A 546 8.09 22.09 -11.42
CA VAL A 546 8.29 20.67 -11.14
C VAL A 546 8.77 19.94 -12.42
N VAL A 547 8.15 20.21 -13.56
CA VAL A 547 8.52 19.54 -14.82
C VAL A 547 9.95 19.91 -15.22
N GLN A 548 10.32 21.19 -15.13
CA GLN A 548 11.67 21.63 -15.51
C GLN A 548 12.73 20.98 -14.65
N GLN A 549 12.52 20.94 -13.33
CA GLN A 549 13.50 20.35 -12.44
C GLN A 549 13.66 18.86 -12.71
N PHE A 550 12.56 18.17 -12.93
CA PHE A 550 12.60 16.74 -13.25
C PHE A 550 13.31 16.47 -14.57
N TYR A 551 12.98 17.24 -15.58
CA TYR A 551 13.57 17.07 -16.92
C TYR A 551 15.08 17.31 -16.89
N GLN A 552 15.54 18.35 -16.19
CA GLN A 552 16.96 18.65 -16.09
C GLN A 552 17.72 17.50 -15.43
N LEU A 553 17.17 16.97 -14.33
CA LEU A 553 17.78 15.84 -13.65
C LEU A 553 17.82 14.62 -14.57
N LEU A 554 16.70 14.33 -15.22
CA LEU A 554 16.60 13.17 -16.11
C LEU A 554 17.59 13.26 -17.25
N GLN A 555 17.73 14.45 -17.86
CA GLN A 555 18.68 14.65 -18.97
C GLN A 555 20.11 14.41 -18.53
N SER A 556 20.51 14.90 -17.35
CA SER A 556 21.87 14.69 -16.87
C SER A 556 22.13 13.20 -16.61
N GLU A 557 21.15 12.46 -16.12
CA GLU A 557 21.30 11.04 -15.86
C GLU A 557 21.27 10.21 -17.15
N LEU A 558 20.49 10.63 -18.14
CA LEU A 558 20.46 9.96 -19.44
C LEU A 558 21.81 10.01 -20.13
N GLN A 559 22.57 11.10 -19.98
CA GLN A 559 23.90 11.20 -20.57
C GLN A 559 24.81 10.06 -20.13
N THR A 560 24.74 9.71 -18.83
CA THR A 560 25.52 8.61 -18.30
C THR A 560 25.12 7.27 -18.95
N LEU A 561 23.81 7.02 -19.07
CA LEU A 561 23.33 5.78 -19.67
C LEU A 561 23.66 5.72 -21.17
N ARG A 562 23.58 6.84 -21.86
CA ARG A 562 23.92 6.90 -23.29
C ARG A 562 25.37 6.57 -23.58
N ALA A 563 26.25 6.73 -22.59
CA ALA A 563 27.66 6.35 -22.73
C ALA A 563 27.90 4.84 -22.61
N HIS A 564 26.89 4.06 -22.19
CA HIS A 564 27.00 2.60 -22.15
C HIS A 564 26.97 2.05 -23.58
N PRO A 565 27.81 1.02 -23.87
CA PRO A 565 27.77 0.42 -25.20
C PRO A 565 26.47 -0.36 -25.42
N SER A 566 26.05 -0.42 -26.68
CA SER A 566 24.87 -1.19 -27.09
C SER A 566 25.16 -2.70 -26.99
N ALA A 567 24.16 -3.48 -26.58
CA ALA A 567 24.27 -4.93 -26.56
C ALA A 567 24.51 -5.52 -27.96
N GLN A 568 24.11 -4.83 -29.02
CA GLN A 568 24.28 -5.27 -30.40
C GLN A 568 25.62 -4.85 -31.00
N GLY A 569 26.40 -4.03 -30.30
CA GLY A 569 27.64 -3.46 -30.84
C GLY A 569 28.90 -4.20 -30.51
N ASP A 570 28.87 -5.19 -29.64
CA ASP A 570 30.05 -5.95 -29.22
C ASP A 570 29.65 -7.40 -28.97
N PRO A 571 30.19 -8.33 -29.77
CA PRO A 571 29.89 -9.76 -29.53
C PRO A 571 30.28 -10.25 -28.13
N ARG A 572 31.15 -9.51 -27.44
CA ARG A 572 31.51 -9.83 -26.07
C ARG A 572 30.50 -9.22 -25.07
N ALA A 573 29.76 -8.18 -25.48
CA ALA A 573 28.74 -7.56 -24.64
C ALA A 573 27.53 -8.47 -24.49
N SER A 574 27.30 -9.37 -25.45
CA SER A 574 26.18 -10.31 -25.34
C SER A 574 26.48 -11.43 -24.33
N SER A 575 27.75 -11.66 -24.01
CA SER A 575 28.11 -12.62 -22.96
C SER A 575 28.24 -11.96 -21.59
N THR A 576 28.26 -10.62 -21.57
CA THR A 576 28.30 -9.85 -20.33
C THR A 576 26.96 -9.13 -20.07
N ALA A 577 25.98 -9.30 -20.97
CA ALA A 577 24.65 -8.74 -20.78
C ALA A 577 23.86 -9.49 -19.69
N SER A 578 24.34 -10.64 -19.29
CA SER A 578 24.13 -11.13 -17.96
C SER A 578 25.25 -10.52 -17.11
N ALA A 579 25.30 -9.22 -17.04
CA ALA A 579 26.04 -8.62 -15.95
C ALA A 579 25.41 -9.22 -14.70
N PRO A 580 26.16 -9.94 -13.93
CA PRO A 580 25.59 -10.50 -12.73
C PRO A 580 25.00 -9.33 -11.95
N THR A 581 23.76 -9.40 -11.64
CA THR A 581 23.42 -9.00 -10.31
C THR A 581 24.65 -9.41 -9.53
N ALA A 582 25.44 -8.45 -9.11
CA ALA A 582 26.53 -8.74 -8.21
C ALA A 582 25.92 -9.72 -7.24
N PRO A 583 26.41 -10.95 -7.17
CA PRO A 583 25.80 -11.93 -6.28
C PRO A 583 25.63 -11.20 -4.97
N ALA A 584 24.44 -11.32 -4.41
CA ALA A 584 24.20 -10.77 -3.09
C ALA A 584 25.45 -11.16 -2.33
N SER A 585 26.31 -10.19 -2.06
CA SER A 585 27.58 -10.54 -1.47
C SER A 585 27.26 -11.20 -0.15
N ASP A 586 28.02 -12.21 0.19
CA ASP A 586 27.85 -12.87 1.48
C ASP A 586 28.13 -11.91 2.64
N PHE A 587 28.55 -10.69 2.32
CA PHE A 587 28.92 -9.69 3.32
C PHE A 587 27.77 -8.73 3.55
N LEU A 588 27.44 -8.51 4.83
CA LEU A 588 26.34 -7.66 5.24
C LEU A 588 26.88 -6.39 5.92
N CYS A 589 26.16 -5.30 5.74
CA CYS A 589 26.50 -4.03 6.37
C CYS A 589 26.31 -4.13 7.88
N GLY A 590 27.35 -3.79 8.65
CA GLY A 590 27.31 -3.86 10.10
C GLY A 590 26.35 -2.86 10.75
N LYS A 591 25.88 -1.86 9.97
CA LYS A 591 24.96 -0.86 10.51
C LYS A 591 23.49 -1.20 10.24
N CYS A 592 23.16 -1.64 9.04
CA CYS A 592 21.74 -1.84 8.68
C CYS A 592 21.43 -3.26 8.22
N GLY A 593 22.44 -4.14 8.14
CA GLY A 593 22.23 -5.54 7.79
C GLY A 593 21.99 -5.84 6.32
N LEU A 594 21.94 -4.82 5.47
CA LEU A 594 21.72 -5.05 4.05
C LEU A 594 23.02 -5.48 3.35
N PRO A 595 22.93 -6.20 2.23
CA PRO A 595 24.14 -6.68 1.56
C PRO A 595 25.08 -5.55 1.14
N LEU A 596 26.37 -5.83 1.18
CA LEU A 596 27.38 -4.92 0.65
C LEU A 596 27.57 -5.16 -0.84
N VAL A 597 27.86 -4.12 -1.58
CA VAL A 597 28.12 -4.18 -3.01
C VAL A 597 29.56 -3.76 -3.26
N HIS A 598 30.32 -4.62 -3.92
CA HIS A 598 31.70 -4.30 -4.26
C HIS A 598 31.73 -3.25 -5.37
N ARG A 599 32.39 -2.14 -5.15
CA ARG A 599 32.49 -1.05 -6.10
C ARG A 599 33.96 -0.80 -6.41
N LYS A 600 34.32 -0.95 -7.68
CA LYS A 600 35.70 -0.85 -8.11
C LYS A 600 35.79 -0.06 -9.40
N LYS A 601 36.75 0.85 -9.46
CA LYS A 601 37.05 1.60 -10.68
C LYS A 601 38.57 1.72 -10.78
N ALA A 602 39.12 1.28 -11.91
CA ALA A 602 40.56 1.34 -12.15
C ALA A 602 40.95 2.71 -12.74
N GLY A 603 42.23 3.06 -12.65
CA GLY A 603 42.78 4.24 -13.29
C GLY A 603 42.90 5.46 -12.37
N LYS A 604 43.27 6.59 -12.96
CA LYS A 604 43.47 7.81 -12.20
C LYS A 604 42.15 8.27 -11.58
N GLY A 605 42.12 8.39 -10.25
CA GLY A 605 40.89 8.66 -9.52
C GLY A 605 40.08 7.41 -9.24
N GLY A 606 40.71 6.23 -9.32
CA GLY A 606 40.04 4.96 -9.08
C GLY A 606 39.69 4.74 -7.61
N PHE A 607 38.81 3.78 -7.38
CA PHE A 607 38.40 3.40 -6.04
C PHE A 607 38.13 1.90 -5.98
N ASP A 608 38.20 1.37 -4.76
CA ASP A 608 37.92 -0.06 -4.52
C ASP A 608 37.39 -0.15 -3.09
N PHE A 609 36.06 -0.33 -2.96
CA PHE A 609 35.43 -0.41 -1.65
C PHE A 609 34.10 -1.16 -1.75
N TRP A 610 33.58 -1.53 -0.59
CA TRP A 610 32.30 -2.19 -0.45
C TRP A 610 31.30 -1.21 0.14
N GLY A 611 30.30 -0.82 -0.62
CA GLY A 611 29.28 0.13 -0.17
C GLY A 611 27.98 -0.59 0.20
N CYS A 612 27.29 -0.05 1.18
CA CYS A 612 25.99 -0.60 1.59
C CYS A 612 24.95 -0.44 0.47
N SER A 613 24.24 -1.53 0.17
CA SER A 613 23.16 -1.47 -0.81
C SER A 613 22.00 -0.57 -0.33
N GLY A 614 21.93 -0.30 0.98
CA GLY A 614 20.93 0.59 1.55
C GLY A 614 21.19 2.08 1.34
N TYR A 615 22.26 2.44 0.64
CA TYR A 615 22.60 3.86 0.45
C TYR A 615 21.42 4.66 -0.10
N ARG A 616 20.74 4.11 -1.12
CA ARG A 616 19.61 4.81 -1.76
C ARG A 616 18.25 4.52 -1.13
N THR A 617 18.13 3.42 -0.39
CA THR A 617 16.83 3.00 0.14
C THR A 617 16.62 3.39 1.59
N THR A 618 17.66 3.26 2.41
CA THR A 618 17.58 3.58 3.85
C THR A 618 18.45 4.78 4.23
N GLY A 619 19.19 5.32 3.28
CA GLY A 619 20.14 6.39 3.55
C GLY A 619 21.40 5.94 4.24
N CYS A 620 21.68 4.63 4.28
CA CYS A 620 22.87 4.10 4.95
C CYS A 620 24.12 4.42 4.14
N LYS A 621 24.99 5.25 4.68
CA LYS A 621 26.21 5.71 3.99
C LYS A 621 27.44 4.89 4.32
N VAL A 622 27.28 3.78 5.04
CA VAL A 622 28.42 3.00 5.48
C VAL A 622 29.09 2.31 4.30
N GLY A 623 30.40 2.36 4.26
CA GLY A 623 31.23 1.65 3.30
C GLY A 623 32.45 1.06 4.00
N TYR A 624 33.07 0.08 3.34
CA TYR A 624 34.25 -0.61 3.89
C TYR A 624 35.32 -0.65 2.82
N PRO A 625 36.57 -0.30 3.16
CA PRO A 625 37.66 -0.48 2.20
C PRO A 625 37.80 -1.95 1.82
N THR A 626 38.39 -2.21 0.66
CA THR A 626 38.67 -3.58 0.24
C THR A 626 40.01 -4.02 0.82
N ARG A 627 40.04 -5.19 1.45
CA ARG A 627 41.26 -5.81 1.96
C ARG A 627 41.25 -7.28 1.53
N ASN A 628 42.23 -7.64 0.70
CA ASN A 628 42.30 -9.00 0.14
C ASN A 628 41.02 -9.44 -0.58
N GLY A 629 40.38 -8.49 -1.29
CA GLY A 629 39.17 -8.79 -2.05
C GLY A 629 37.88 -8.83 -1.23
N GLN A 630 37.95 -8.56 0.06
CA GLN A 630 36.80 -8.62 0.95
C GLN A 630 36.63 -7.28 1.68
N PRO A 631 35.45 -7.01 2.25
CA PRO A 631 35.29 -5.76 3.02
C PRO A 631 36.09 -5.81 4.31
N ASP A 632 36.77 -4.72 4.58
CA ASP A 632 37.54 -4.57 5.82
C ASP A 632 36.61 -4.03 6.91
N PHE A 633 35.99 -4.94 7.63
CA PHE A 633 35.00 -4.58 8.66
C PHE A 633 35.61 -3.84 9.85
N ASP A 634 36.94 -3.89 10.00
CA ASP A 634 37.62 -3.18 11.09
C ASP A 634 37.73 -1.68 10.82
N ASN A 635 37.52 -1.25 9.57
CA ASN A 635 37.71 0.15 9.17
C ASN A 635 36.49 0.70 8.41
N PRO A 636 35.31 0.71 9.04
CA PRO A 636 34.12 1.25 8.36
C PRO A 636 34.23 2.76 8.18
N ARG A 637 33.65 3.26 7.09
CA ARG A 637 33.56 4.69 6.78
C ARG A 637 32.10 5.08 6.65
N GLY A 638 31.77 6.30 7.03
CA GLY A 638 30.41 6.82 6.91
C GLY A 638 29.43 6.29 7.95
N LEU A 639 29.93 5.99 9.14
CA LEU A 639 29.10 5.52 10.25
C LEU A 639 28.10 6.59 10.73
#